data_16f8bd8527a61e12529aa0115c01f61a
#
_entry.id   16f8bd8527a61e12529aa0115c01f61a
#
_cell.length_a   1.000
_cell.length_b   1.000
_cell.length_c   1.000
_cell.angle_alpha   90.00
_cell.angle_beta   90.00
_cell.angle_gamma   90.00
#
_symmetry.space_group_name_H-M   'P 1'
#
loop_
_entity.id
_entity.type
_entity.pdbx_description
1 polymer ?
#
loop_
_entity_poly.entity_id
_entity_poly.type
_entity_poly.pdbx_seq_one_letter_code
_entity_poly.pdbx_strand_id
1 'polypeptide(L)'
;MADPKIIPNEPPWRATRVRYADVRRLQLALGCPEPMAWIMVRRGLADVEAAHAFLATDSDLGDPEAIDGISAAADRLVDAIAKGERIAIHGDYDCDGVCSTAILAGALRARGADVVTFLPSRFTDGYGVSEATVERLADEGARVFTTVDCGTSSVEALTRAHELGMDVIVLDHHLAGGARPPGIIANPALGRGMDALPAAAGVVFDVTRAIARRLDGDLLSPAADMGIDLAGLATVADAVPLIEGNRRLVHRAIAAIRRGERPGINALCAVAGSNHRVITPRGLSFTLAPAINAAGRLGDPGRALELLLATDEGEARSLAEELWALNTTRRDVERQVTAEAIAIVEAETGQRAHAAITLVAGEGWHEGVVGIVASRMVERFGRPAIVLATSGGEAKGSGRSLPGVDLHAIVADADALLTRWGGHAGAVGVSLATDDIAVFRGALESAAAGRRGEISRARTRSVDAVAGGPDLTLAMAEALEALAPFGRGNPEPRIVVPGCAITGISRVGGGKHLKARLSAGGVMAPAIGFQMGDQGPELKSAGEDARYDAVARLEVERWQDTVGPRVTLEAIVRLPDGPLVPGGCATACDVACPDRVHMAGVRRLLDSPFPAAMSSATVAPPADVVDRRGEGRALPLIAALAGADGGVVAVVADVPRRRAALSEVLFPGRLGVEVAIIGGDRCDRDAMASRLALARGGPLLALLDPRALADLVLPDDVHLVVVDPPVFDADIVALRMAGAGRTVHLAWGEDEARYALGVAEADLSVRDVARGLWPSLKATSALMPWDSALDHLLAGTGAVARSPRAIAIALAALCEAGLITIDDAGIAVCEGVGRSDVETTPTGIHAAAVLDQARHLAARAMTLDIFGVLPEFAGGSVEGPSFPAEALS
;
A
#
# COMPACT_ATOMS: atom_id res chain seq x y z
N MET A 1 -25.06 -13.90 -3.05
CA MET A 1 -25.29 -12.44 -3.18
C MET A 1 -24.91 -11.80 -1.86
N ALA A 2 -23.71 -11.23 -1.75
CA ALA A 2 -23.33 -10.46 -0.57
C ALA A 2 -24.08 -9.13 -0.63
N ASP A 3 -24.78 -8.80 0.43
CA ASP A 3 -25.53 -7.56 0.58
C ASP A 3 -24.56 -6.36 0.50
N PRO A 4 -24.68 -5.44 -0.46
CA PRO A 4 -23.73 -4.33 -0.63
C PRO A 4 -23.94 -3.19 0.38
N LYS A 5 -24.72 -3.39 1.43
CA LYS A 5 -25.26 -2.32 2.27
C LYS A 5 -24.62 -2.13 3.64
N ILE A 6 -23.56 -2.83 3.97
CA ILE A 6 -22.83 -2.56 5.21
C ILE A 6 -21.47 -2.02 4.82
N ILE A 7 -21.35 -0.68 4.79
CA ILE A 7 -20.04 -0.03 4.89
C ILE A 7 -19.49 -0.49 6.23
N PRO A 8 -18.39 -1.26 6.27
CA PRO A 8 -17.82 -1.66 7.55
C PRO A 8 -17.50 -0.39 8.35
N ASN A 9 -17.72 -0.40 9.65
CA ASN A 9 -17.30 0.67 10.55
C ASN A 9 -15.76 0.86 10.58
N GLU A 10 -15.03 0.01 9.87
CA GLU A 10 -13.59 0.10 9.67
C GLU A 10 -13.29 0.45 8.21
N PRO A 11 -12.32 1.36 7.96
CA PRO A 11 -11.93 1.71 6.60
C PRO A 11 -11.44 0.45 5.86
N PRO A 12 -11.75 0.27 4.57
CA PRO A 12 -11.36 -0.90 3.80
C PRO A 12 -9.84 -1.00 3.59
N TRP A 13 -9.10 0.04 3.96
CA TRP A 13 -7.64 0.11 3.97
C TRP A 13 -7.13 0.93 5.16
N ARG A 14 -5.87 0.70 5.54
CA ARG A 14 -5.16 1.46 6.56
C ARG A 14 -3.80 1.88 6.03
N ALA A 15 -3.38 3.08 6.40
CA ALA A 15 -2.00 3.53 6.21
C ALA A 15 -1.34 3.67 7.58
N THR A 16 -0.12 3.19 7.72
CA THR A 16 0.69 3.44 8.92
C THR A 16 0.99 4.93 9.02
N ARG A 17 0.80 5.51 10.22
CA ARG A 17 1.11 6.91 10.47
C ARG A 17 2.61 7.12 10.54
N VAL A 18 3.08 8.21 9.95
CA VAL A 18 4.47 8.62 9.95
C VAL A 18 4.58 10.14 10.05
N ARG A 19 5.73 10.64 10.46
CA ARG A 19 5.97 12.07 10.56
C ARG A 19 6.14 12.67 9.17
N TYR A 20 5.34 13.68 8.84
CA TYR A 20 5.44 14.35 7.54
C TYR A 20 6.83 15.01 7.33
N ALA A 21 7.44 15.53 8.41
CA ALA A 21 8.78 16.10 8.33
C ALA A 21 9.83 15.11 7.79
N ASP A 22 9.71 13.81 8.12
CA ASP A 22 10.57 12.76 7.60
C ASP A 22 10.31 12.52 6.10
N VAL A 23 9.02 12.50 5.69
CA VAL A 23 8.61 12.39 4.28
C VAL A 23 9.18 13.56 3.47
N ARG A 24 9.03 14.79 3.97
CA ARG A 24 9.50 15.99 3.30
C ARG A 24 11.03 16.04 3.17
N ARG A 25 11.73 15.71 4.27
CA ARG A 25 13.19 15.61 4.28
C ARG A 25 13.69 14.60 3.24
N LEU A 26 13.08 13.42 3.21
CA LEU A 26 13.47 12.37 2.28
C LEU A 26 13.15 12.74 0.82
N GLN A 27 11.98 13.31 0.56
CA GLN A 27 11.59 13.81 -0.76
C GLN A 27 12.63 14.80 -1.31
N LEU A 28 13.02 15.78 -0.49
CA LEU A 28 13.97 16.82 -0.91
C LEU A 28 15.39 16.26 -1.12
N ALA A 29 15.83 15.36 -0.22
CA ALA A 29 17.17 14.77 -0.29
C ALA A 29 17.33 13.86 -1.51
N LEU A 30 16.31 13.06 -1.85
CA LEU A 30 16.35 12.12 -2.96
C LEU A 30 15.86 12.74 -4.29
N GLY A 31 15.22 13.91 -4.27
CA GLY A 31 14.56 14.48 -5.46
C GLY A 31 13.43 13.59 -6.01
N CYS A 32 12.83 12.74 -5.20
CA CYS A 32 11.85 11.75 -5.63
C CYS A 32 10.40 12.29 -5.54
N PRO A 33 9.43 11.66 -6.26
CA PRO A 33 8.02 11.95 -6.08
C PRO A 33 7.56 11.74 -4.63
N GLU A 34 6.73 12.63 -4.12
CA GLU A 34 6.28 12.56 -2.73
C GLU A 34 5.61 11.24 -2.33
N PRO A 35 4.74 10.60 -3.16
CA PRO A 35 4.20 9.29 -2.81
C PRO A 35 5.29 8.22 -2.59
N MET A 36 6.42 8.28 -3.32
CA MET A 36 7.56 7.39 -3.08
C MET A 36 8.19 7.65 -1.70
N ALA A 37 8.37 8.92 -1.31
CA ALA A 37 8.88 9.26 0.03
C ALA A 37 7.95 8.75 1.14
N TRP A 38 6.62 8.88 0.99
CA TRP A 38 5.65 8.29 1.91
C TRP A 38 5.84 6.78 2.06
N ILE A 39 6.02 6.06 0.94
CA ILE A 39 6.23 4.61 0.92
C ILE A 39 7.51 4.26 1.68
N MET A 40 8.61 4.95 1.40
CA MET A 40 9.92 4.66 2.01
C MET A 40 9.89 4.92 3.52
N VAL A 41 9.34 6.05 3.98
CA VAL A 41 9.24 6.35 5.42
C VAL A 41 8.35 5.33 6.13
N ARG A 42 7.22 4.91 5.54
CA ARG A 42 6.35 3.85 6.09
C ARG A 42 7.02 2.49 6.19
N ARG A 43 8.04 2.25 5.38
CA ARG A 43 8.88 1.04 5.41
C ARG A 43 10.08 1.15 6.35
N GLY A 44 10.17 2.23 7.14
CA GLY A 44 11.26 2.46 8.09
C GLY A 44 12.50 3.11 7.48
N LEU A 45 12.46 3.52 6.20
CA LEU A 45 13.56 4.16 5.49
C LEU A 45 13.46 5.70 5.61
N ALA A 46 13.32 6.21 6.84
CA ALA A 46 13.23 7.65 7.09
C ALA A 46 14.61 8.35 7.09
N ASP A 47 15.67 7.59 7.31
CA ASP A 47 17.06 8.08 7.24
C ASP A 47 17.51 8.17 5.77
N VAL A 48 18.17 9.28 5.41
CA VAL A 48 18.58 9.56 4.02
C VAL A 48 19.67 8.61 3.54
N GLU A 49 20.65 8.28 4.40
CA GLU A 49 21.74 7.36 4.04
C GLU A 49 21.19 5.93 3.87
N ALA A 50 20.33 5.49 4.78
CA ALA A 50 19.65 4.20 4.66
C ALA A 50 18.78 4.12 3.38
N ALA A 51 18.11 5.21 3.02
CA ALA A 51 17.33 5.30 1.81
C ALA A 51 18.18 5.20 0.54
N HIS A 52 19.31 5.91 0.49
CA HIS A 52 20.27 5.79 -0.61
C HIS A 52 20.85 4.37 -0.69
N ALA A 53 21.24 3.77 0.44
CA ALA A 53 21.74 2.39 0.48
C ALA A 53 20.70 1.38 -0.01
N PHE A 54 19.42 1.59 0.31
CA PHE A 54 18.31 0.77 -0.17
C PHE A 54 18.09 0.89 -1.69
N LEU A 55 18.24 2.09 -2.25
CA LEU A 55 18.05 2.33 -3.69
C LEU A 55 19.27 1.92 -4.53
N ALA A 56 20.44 1.79 -3.91
CA ALA A 56 21.64 1.40 -4.62
C ALA A 56 21.56 -0.04 -5.16
N THR A 57 21.71 -0.21 -6.46
CA THR A 57 21.60 -1.51 -7.15
C THR A 57 22.95 -2.22 -7.30
N ASP A 58 24.07 -1.47 -7.26
CA ASP A 58 25.44 -1.97 -7.48
C ASP A 58 26.28 -1.94 -6.19
N SER A 59 25.66 -2.32 -5.08
CA SER A 59 26.36 -2.37 -3.80
C SER A 59 27.02 -3.73 -3.58
N ASP A 60 28.14 -3.72 -2.86
CA ASP A 60 28.84 -4.94 -2.44
C ASP A 60 27.93 -5.91 -1.69
N LEU A 61 28.11 -7.20 -1.96
CA LEU A 61 27.40 -8.28 -1.26
C LEU A 61 27.90 -8.49 0.18
N GLY A 62 28.97 -7.84 0.56
CA GLY A 62 29.60 -7.96 1.88
C GLY A 62 30.58 -9.12 1.98
N ASP A 63 31.06 -9.33 3.21
CA ASP A 63 31.98 -10.43 3.51
C ASP A 63 31.25 -11.78 3.48
N PRO A 64 31.66 -12.72 2.60
CA PRO A 64 31.05 -14.04 2.53
C PRO A 64 31.20 -14.84 3.81
N GLU A 65 32.18 -14.52 4.68
CA GLU A 65 32.44 -15.23 5.93
C GLU A 65 31.74 -14.61 7.15
N ALA A 66 30.78 -13.69 6.92
CA ALA A 66 30.03 -13.08 7.99
C ALA A 66 29.10 -14.05 8.75
N ILE A 67 28.74 -15.18 8.16
CA ILE A 67 27.97 -16.24 8.81
C ILE A 67 28.93 -17.24 9.45
N ASP A 68 28.73 -17.51 10.73
CA ASP A 68 29.51 -18.53 11.46
C ASP A 68 29.48 -19.87 10.74
N GLY A 69 30.64 -20.53 10.64
CA GLY A 69 30.77 -21.82 9.98
C GLY A 69 31.16 -21.77 8.51
N ILE A 70 30.93 -20.68 7.79
CA ILE A 70 31.30 -20.58 6.35
C ILE A 70 32.80 -20.71 6.15
N SER A 71 33.61 -20.03 6.96
CA SER A 71 35.08 -20.13 6.87
C SER A 71 35.55 -21.58 7.02
N ALA A 72 35.07 -22.28 8.06
CA ALA A 72 35.44 -23.67 8.30
C ALA A 72 34.93 -24.64 7.19
N ALA A 73 33.72 -24.40 6.67
CA ALA A 73 33.18 -25.16 5.56
C ALA A 73 34.02 -24.98 4.28
N ALA A 74 34.40 -23.75 3.97
CA ALA A 74 35.25 -23.44 2.81
C ALA A 74 36.63 -24.07 2.94
N ASP A 75 37.27 -24.01 4.12
CA ASP A 75 38.56 -24.63 4.39
C ASP A 75 38.50 -26.17 4.21
N ARG A 76 37.47 -26.81 4.75
CA ARG A 76 37.30 -28.26 4.62
C ARG A 76 37.03 -28.72 3.17
N LEU A 77 36.23 -27.93 2.42
CA LEU A 77 35.96 -28.22 1.01
C LEU A 77 37.21 -28.01 0.13
N VAL A 78 37.99 -26.96 0.38
CA VAL A 78 39.28 -26.73 -0.30
C VAL A 78 40.27 -27.87 -0.03
N ASP A 79 40.34 -28.34 1.23
CA ASP A 79 41.18 -29.49 1.62
C ASP A 79 40.72 -30.79 0.91
N ALA A 80 39.39 -31.00 0.78
CA ALA A 80 38.84 -32.17 0.04
C ALA A 80 39.22 -32.10 -1.45
N ILE A 81 39.13 -30.93 -2.09
CA ILE A 81 39.58 -30.77 -3.47
C ILE A 81 41.06 -31.12 -3.60
N ALA A 82 41.91 -30.57 -2.73
CA ALA A 82 43.37 -30.82 -2.76
C ALA A 82 43.74 -32.25 -2.56
N LYS A 83 42.98 -33.02 -1.76
CA LYS A 83 43.19 -34.46 -1.49
C LYS A 83 42.49 -35.38 -2.49
N GLY A 84 41.69 -34.88 -3.38
CA GLY A 84 40.90 -35.68 -4.32
C GLY A 84 39.84 -36.55 -3.60
N GLU A 85 39.30 -36.06 -2.46
CA GLU A 85 38.26 -36.74 -1.71
C GLU A 85 36.91 -36.63 -2.39
N ARG A 86 36.11 -37.69 -2.37
CA ARG A 86 34.74 -37.64 -2.89
C ARG A 86 33.83 -36.85 -1.95
N ILE A 87 33.12 -35.89 -2.49
CA ILE A 87 32.17 -34.99 -1.79
C ILE A 87 30.76 -35.40 -2.18
N ALA A 88 29.94 -35.78 -1.21
CA ALA A 88 28.51 -36.01 -1.39
C ALA A 88 27.74 -34.75 -1.01
N ILE A 89 26.87 -34.30 -1.89
CA ILE A 89 25.96 -33.18 -1.64
C ILE A 89 24.54 -33.67 -1.59
N HIS A 90 23.88 -33.53 -0.44
CA HIS A 90 22.49 -33.86 -0.22
C HIS A 90 21.66 -32.56 -0.11
N GLY A 91 20.80 -32.29 -1.11
CA GLY A 91 19.91 -31.14 -1.10
C GLY A 91 18.47 -31.44 -0.70
N ASP A 92 17.59 -30.45 -0.78
CA ASP A 92 16.13 -30.64 -0.73
C ASP A 92 15.53 -30.64 -2.15
N TYR A 93 14.27 -31.06 -2.27
CA TYR A 93 13.56 -31.24 -3.55
C TYR A 93 12.94 -29.96 -4.11
N ASP A 94 12.96 -28.86 -3.38
CA ASP A 94 12.38 -27.59 -3.84
C ASP A 94 13.40 -26.68 -4.55
N CYS A 95 12.97 -25.49 -4.95
CA CYS A 95 13.81 -24.59 -5.73
C CYS A 95 15.06 -24.14 -4.96
N ASP A 96 14.99 -23.94 -3.64
CA ASP A 96 16.15 -23.54 -2.85
C ASP A 96 17.16 -24.69 -2.74
N GLY A 97 16.72 -25.91 -2.40
CA GLY A 97 17.57 -27.09 -2.33
C GLY A 97 18.20 -27.46 -3.67
N VAL A 98 17.42 -27.42 -4.75
CA VAL A 98 17.92 -27.68 -6.12
C VAL A 98 18.95 -26.63 -6.54
N CYS A 99 18.68 -25.34 -6.33
CA CYS A 99 19.62 -24.27 -6.65
C CYS A 99 20.88 -24.34 -5.79
N SER A 100 20.75 -24.60 -4.49
CA SER A 100 21.85 -24.81 -3.55
C SER A 100 22.77 -25.94 -3.99
N THR A 101 22.18 -27.07 -4.36
CA THR A 101 22.93 -28.24 -4.90
C THR A 101 23.65 -27.87 -6.20
N ALA A 102 22.98 -27.19 -7.12
CA ALA A 102 23.57 -26.77 -8.40
C ALA A 102 24.73 -25.78 -8.22
N ILE A 103 24.59 -24.80 -7.31
CA ILE A 103 25.66 -23.82 -7.00
C ILE A 103 26.89 -24.53 -6.49
N LEU A 104 26.73 -25.35 -5.42
CA LEU A 104 27.87 -26.02 -4.80
C LEU A 104 28.52 -27.03 -5.72
N ALA A 105 27.74 -27.93 -6.35
CA ALA A 105 28.24 -28.91 -7.29
C ALA A 105 28.95 -28.29 -8.48
N GLY A 106 28.38 -27.23 -9.07
CA GLY A 106 28.98 -26.48 -10.18
C GLY A 106 30.32 -25.85 -9.80
N ALA A 107 30.38 -25.18 -8.65
CA ALA A 107 31.58 -24.52 -8.16
C ALA A 107 32.71 -25.52 -7.83
N LEU A 108 32.39 -26.64 -7.24
CA LEU A 108 33.34 -27.68 -6.87
C LEU A 108 33.83 -28.46 -8.11
N ARG A 109 32.94 -28.87 -9.02
CA ARG A 109 33.28 -29.57 -10.27
C ARG A 109 34.15 -28.69 -11.19
N ALA A 110 33.88 -27.39 -11.28
CA ALA A 110 34.71 -26.44 -12.02
C ALA A 110 36.18 -26.39 -11.51
N ARG A 111 36.41 -26.82 -10.27
CA ARG A 111 37.72 -26.92 -9.64
C ARG A 111 38.27 -28.35 -9.58
N GLY A 112 37.67 -29.29 -10.32
CA GLY A 112 38.14 -30.67 -10.44
C GLY A 112 37.75 -31.58 -9.30
N ALA A 113 36.83 -31.20 -8.41
CA ALA A 113 36.36 -32.07 -7.34
C ALA A 113 35.53 -33.26 -7.85
N ASP A 114 35.67 -34.44 -7.21
CA ASP A 114 34.78 -35.60 -7.39
C ASP A 114 33.51 -35.38 -6.55
N VAL A 115 32.40 -35.02 -7.22
CA VAL A 115 31.14 -34.63 -6.57
C VAL A 115 29.99 -35.54 -7.00
N VAL A 116 29.36 -36.18 -6.03
CA VAL A 116 28.09 -36.90 -6.18
C VAL A 116 26.96 -36.05 -5.54
N THR A 117 25.83 -35.98 -6.22
CA THR A 117 24.65 -35.17 -5.78
C THR A 117 23.46 -36.08 -5.55
N PHE A 118 22.66 -35.79 -4.53
CA PHE A 118 21.42 -36.46 -4.23
C PHE A 118 20.34 -35.46 -3.83
N LEU A 119 19.17 -35.61 -4.42
CA LEU A 119 17.96 -34.90 -4.03
C LEU A 119 16.87 -35.91 -3.66
N PRO A 120 16.25 -35.80 -2.46
CA PRO A 120 15.24 -36.76 -2.03
C PRO A 120 13.94 -36.59 -2.81
N SER A 121 13.22 -37.70 -2.99
CA SER A 121 11.83 -37.60 -3.49
C SER A 121 10.86 -37.43 -2.33
N ARG A 122 9.98 -36.47 -2.42
CA ARG A 122 8.92 -36.23 -1.41
C ARG A 122 8.07 -37.47 -1.15
N PHE A 123 7.94 -38.37 -2.14
CA PHE A 123 7.03 -39.50 -2.11
C PHE A 123 7.66 -40.76 -1.57
N THR A 124 8.96 -40.96 -1.78
CA THR A 124 9.69 -42.18 -1.39
C THR A 124 10.60 -41.97 -0.19
N ASP A 125 11.31 -40.85 -0.14
CA ASP A 125 12.36 -40.61 0.85
C ASP A 125 11.90 -39.71 2.01
N GLY A 126 10.82 -38.93 1.78
CA GLY A 126 10.30 -37.98 2.74
C GLY A 126 11.08 -36.65 2.74
N TYR A 127 11.02 -35.93 3.87
CA TYR A 127 11.74 -34.68 4.09
C TYR A 127 12.96 -34.87 4.96
N GLY A 128 14.08 -34.29 4.57
CA GLY A 128 15.32 -34.27 5.32
C GLY A 128 16.25 -35.43 4.96
N VAL A 129 17.30 -35.61 5.77
CA VAL A 129 18.34 -36.65 5.56
C VAL A 129 17.91 -37.96 6.20
N SER A 130 17.96 -39.06 5.45
CA SER A 130 17.72 -40.42 5.97
C SER A 130 19.02 -41.19 6.20
N GLU A 131 19.05 -42.08 7.21
CA GLU A 131 20.21 -42.95 7.47
C GLU A 131 20.53 -43.85 6.27
N ALA A 132 19.51 -44.33 5.56
CA ALA A 132 19.68 -45.17 4.38
C ALA A 132 20.42 -44.44 3.25
N THR A 133 20.13 -43.14 3.06
CA THR A 133 20.84 -42.31 2.09
C THR A 133 22.28 -42.06 2.51
N VAL A 134 22.52 -41.82 3.79
CA VAL A 134 23.86 -41.66 4.37
C VAL A 134 24.71 -42.90 4.15
N GLU A 135 24.19 -44.07 4.48
CA GLU A 135 24.87 -45.36 4.31
C GLU A 135 25.22 -45.64 2.85
N ARG A 136 24.28 -45.40 1.93
CA ARG A 136 24.52 -45.57 0.50
C ARG A 136 25.66 -44.67 0.00
N LEU A 137 25.66 -43.39 0.39
CA LEU A 137 26.70 -42.44 -0.07
C LEU A 137 28.07 -42.73 0.57
N ALA A 138 28.11 -43.27 1.79
CA ALA A 138 29.33 -43.79 2.41
C ALA A 138 29.87 -44.98 1.64
N ASP A 139 29.02 -45.96 1.25
CA ASP A 139 29.39 -47.12 0.42
C ASP A 139 29.89 -46.71 -0.98
N GLU A 140 29.36 -45.58 -1.54
CA GLU A 140 29.84 -44.98 -2.78
C GLU A 140 31.21 -44.29 -2.60
N GLY A 141 31.76 -44.25 -1.38
CA GLY A 141 33.10 -43.76 -1.07
C GLY A 141 33.18 -42.27 -0.73
N ALA A 142 32.08 -41.64 -0.36
CA ALA A 142 32.08 -40.22 0.11
C ALA A 142 32.94 -40.06 1.36
N ARG A 143 33.73 -39.01 1.44
CA ARG A 143 34.55 -38.62 2.60
C ARG A 143 34.05 -37.35 3.24
N VAL A 144 33.39 -36.49 2.47
CA VAL A 144 32.70 -35.30 2.95
C VAL A 144 31.21 -35.43 2.60
N PHE A 145 30.37 -35.30 3.61
CA PHE A 145 28.92 -35.28 3.47
C PHE A 145 28.40 -33.88 3.73
N THR A 146 27.98 -33.20 2.66
CA THR A 146 27.49 -31.84 2.76
C THR A 146 25.99 -31.83 2.55
N THR A 147 25.23 -31.30 3.50
CA THR A 147 23.80 -31.01 3.31
C THR A 147 23.59 -29.56 2.91
N VAL A 148 22.65 -29.29 2.01
CA VAL A 148 22.25 -27.96 1.59
C VAL A 148 20.74 -27.82 1.67
N ASP A 149 20.24 -26.74 2.28
CA ASP A 149 18.82 -26.48 2.51
C ASP A 149 18.10 -27.53 3.39
N CYS A 150 18.87 -28.25 4.14
CA CYS A 150 18.41 -29.25 5.13
C CYS A 150 19.56 -29.61 6.06
N GLY A 151 19.26 -30.45 7.06
CA GLY A 151 20.28 -31.07 7.91
C GLY A 151 20.34 -30.50 9.31
N THR A 152 20.00 -29.23 9.57
CA THR A 152 20.10 -28.64 10.92
C THR A 152 19.34 -29.46 11.99
N SER A 153 18.25 -30.09 11.64
CA SER A 153 17.42 -30.92 12.52
C SER A 153 17.63 -32.45 12.32
N SER A 154 18.50 -32.86 11.39
CA SER A 154 18.72 -34.29 11.04
C SER A 154 19.83 -34.94 11.89
N VAL A 155 19.72 -34.80 13.22
CA VAL A 155 20.77 -35.16 14.16
C VAL A 155 21.16 -36.63 14.05
N GLU A 156 20.20 -37.56 13.99
CA GLU A 156 20.43 -39.02 13.97
C GLU A 156 21.17 -39.42 12.68
N ALA A 157 20.66 -39.01 11.52
CA ALA A 157 21.27 -39.36 10.25
C ALA A 157 22.69 -38.77 10.08
N LEU A 158 22.91 -37.53 10.56
CA LEU A 158 24.22 -36.88 10.47
C LEU A 158 25.21 -37.46 11.52
N THR A 159 24.74 -37.92 12.67
CA THR A 159 25.55 -38.71 13.60
C THR A 159 25.98 -40.00 12.95
N ARG A 160 25.10 -40.68 12.25
CA ARG A 160 25.42 -41.88 11.47
C ARG A 160 26.46 -41.59 10.38
N ALA A 161 26.37 -40.45 9.66
CA ALA A 161 27.39 -40.06 8.69
C ALA A 161 28.78 -39.93 9.34
N HIS A 162 28.83 -39.27 10.50
CA HIS A 162 30.07 -39.11 11.27
C HIS A 162 30.65 -40.45 11.75
N GLU A 163 29.79 -41.37 12.24
CA GLU A 163 30.19 -42.72 12.65
C GLU A 163 30.79 -43.54 11.49
N LEU A 164 30.29 -43.30 10.27
CA LEU A 164 30.80 -43.93 9.04
C LEU A 164 32.11 -43.28 8.55
N GLY A 165 32.63 -42.31 9.26
CA GLY A 165 33.93 -41.66 8.99
C GLY A 165 33.87 -40.59 7.92
N MET A 166 32.68 -40.00 7.65
CA MET A 166 32.51 -38.83 6.79
C MET A 166 32.60 -37.54 7.62
N ASP A 167 33.25 -36.54 7.08
CA ASP A 167 33.19 -35.19 7.65
C ASP A 167 31.86 -34.52 7.23
N VAL A 168 31.09 -34.06 8.22
CA VAL A 168 29.76 -33.51 8.01
C VAL A 168 29.83 -31.98 7.88
N ILE A 169 29.21 -31.43 6.85
CA ILE A 169 29.02 -30.00 6.63
C ILE A 169 27.51 -29.74 6.43
N VAL A 170 26.94 -28.80 7.20
CA VAL A 170 25.53 -28.41 7.10
C VAL A 170 25.48 -26.95 6.65
N LEU A 171 24.90 -26.69 5.46
CA LEU A 171 24.68 -25.37 4.89
C LEU A 171 23.16 -25.14 4.80
N ASP A 172 22.59 -24.49 5.81
CA ASP A 172 21.15 -24.46 6.01
C ASP A 172 20.69 -23.09 6.53
N HIS A 173 19.41 -22.84 6.56
CA HIS A 173 18.79 -21.64 7.11
C HIS A 173 17.56 -21.91 8.00
N HIS A 174 17.18 -23.17 8.12
CA HIS A 174 16.03 -23.58 8.92
C HIS A 174 16.29 -23.41 10.42
N LEU A 175 15.21 -23.12 11.16
CA LEU A 175 15.26 -23.03 12.62
C LEU A 175 15.55 -24.41 13.23
N ALA A 176 16.48 -24.47 14.17
CA ALA A 176 16.77 -25.68 14.90
C ALA A 176 15.88 -25.80 16.14
N GLY A 177 15.33 -26.99 16.34
CA GLY A 177 14.62 -27.36 17.57
C GLY A 177 15.44 -28.40 18.36
N GLY A 178 16.24 -27.97 19.34
CA GLY A 178 16.91 -28.89 20.23
C GLY A 178 18.38 -29.20 19.94
N ALA A 179 18.76 -30.48 19.87
CA ALA A 179 20.16 -30.91 19.67
C ALA A 179 20.69 -30.54 18.29
N ARG A 180 21.98 -30.29 18.18
CA ARG A 180 22.69 -30.00 16.93
C ARG A 180 23.38 -31.25 16.37
N PRO A 181 23.42 -31.44 15.06
CA PRO A 181 24.18 -32.50 14.45
C PRO A 181 25.70 -32.27 14.64
N PRO A 182 26.52 -33.32 14.53
CA PRO A 182 27.99 -33.21 14.54
C PRO A 182 28.47 -32.52 13.25
N GLY A 183 29.68 -31.93 13.29
CA GLY A 183 30.35 -31.37 12.12
C GLY A 183 30.34 -29.87 12.07
N ILE A 184 30.59 -29.33 10.88
CA ILE A 184 30.62 -27.90 10.58
C ILE A 184 29.20 -27.47 10.20
N ILE A 185 28.69 -26.43 10.88
CA ILE A 185 27.35 -25.89 10.62
C ILE A 185 27.45 -24.42 10.25
N ALA A 186 27.05 -24.08 9.03
CA ALA A 186 26.83 -22.73 8.59
C ALA A 186 25.31 -22.49 8.44
N ASN A 187 24.73 -21.89 9.49
CA ASN A 187 23.30 -21.60 9.52
C ASN A 187 23.09 -20.26 10.24
N PRO A 188 22.66 -19.21 9.52
CA PRO A 188 22.48 -17.88 10.09
C PRO A 188 21.38 -17.79 11.15
N ALA A 189 20.40 -18.72 11.13
CA ALA A 189 19.36 -18.79 12.15
C ALA A 189 19.88 -19.22 13.54
N LEU A 190 21.09 -19.78 13.63
CA LEU A 190 21.74 -20.20 14.87
C LEU A 190 22.65 -19.10 15.45
N GLY A 191 22.97 -18.07 14.66
CA GLY A 191 23.81 -16.96 15.03
C GLY A 191 23.05 -15.84 15.74
N ARG A 192 23.77 -14.74 16.07
CA ARG A 192 23.16 -13.54 16.66
C ARG A 192 22.83 -12.51 15.58
N GLY A 193 21.50 -12.18 15.44
CA GLY A 193 21.09 -10.86 15.00
C GLY A 193 21.25 -10.51 13.53
N MET A 194 20.86 -11.39 12.60
CA MET A 194 20.60 -10.97 11.22
C MET A 194 19.11 -10.61 11.08
N ASP A 195 18.82 -9.38 10.67
CA ASP A 195 17.42 -8.91 10.46
C ASP A 195 16.77 -9.60 9.25
N ALA A 196 17.58 -9.98 8.24
CA ALA A 196 17.14 -10.72 7.07
C ALA A 196 18.00 -11.98 6.86
N LEU A 197 17.49 -13.14 7.28
CA LEU A 197 18.13 -14.42 7.00
C LEU A 197 18.14 -14.68 5.48
N PRO A 198 19.28 -15.11 4.88
CA PRO A 198 19.33 -15.55 3.51
C PRO A 198 18.60 -16.90 3.33
N ALA A 199 18.22 -17.24 2.10
CA ALA A 199 17.89 -18.59 1.70
C ALA A 199 19.13 -19.49 1.77
N ALA A 200 18.96 -20.82 1.80
CA ALA A 200 20.10 -21.74 1.86
C ALA A 200 21.04 -21.55 0.65
N ALA A 201 20.49 -21.28 -0.54
CA ALA A 201 21.30 -20.97 -1.72
C ALA A 201 22.17 -19.70 -1.54
N GLY A 202 21.73 -18.74 -0.74
CA GLY A 202 22.53 -17.57 -0.36
C GLY A 202 23.71 -17.97 0.54
N VAL A 203 23.48 -18.84 1.55
CA VAL A 203 24.53 -19.39 2.42
C VAL A 203 25.55 -20.20 1.59
N VAL A 204 25.05 -21.08 0.71
CA VAL A 204 25.90 -21.87 -0.21
C VAL A 204 26.70 -20.99 -1.15
N PHE A 205 26.08 -19.95 -1.69
CA PHE A 205 26.76 -18.99 -2.55
C PHE A 205 27.91 -18.28 -1.80
N ASP A 206 27.71 -17.88 -0.56
CA ASP A 206 28.78 -17.32 0.27
C ASP A 206 29.92 -18.30 0.55
N VAL A 207 29.60 -19.60 0.76
CA VAL A 207 30.65 -20.65 0.84
C VAL A 207 31.44 -20.73 -0.47
N THR A 208 30.80 -20.67 -1.64
CA THR A 208 31.53 -20.70 -2.94
C THR A 208 32.37 -19.45 -3.16
N ARG A 209 31.93 -18.28 -2.70
CA ARG A 209 32.75 -17.05 -2.68
C ARG A 209 33.95 -17.16 -1.75
N ALA A 210 33.76 -17.76 -0.58
CA ALA A 210 34.85 -18.00 0.36
C ALA A 210 35.88 -19.02 -0.20
N ILE A 211 35.44 -20.04 -0.92
CA ILE A 211 36.31 -20.96 -1.66
C ILE A 211 37.08 -20.21 -2.76
N ALA A 212 36.42 -19.35 -3.54
CA ALA A 212 37.08 -18.56 -4.58
C ALA A 212 38.15 -17.61 -3.98
N ARG A 213 37.85 -16.97 -2.83
CA ARG A 213 38.83 -16.14 -2.12
C ARG A 213 40.10 -16.92 -1.76
N ARG A 214 39.99 -18.19 -1.35
CA ARG A 214 41.11 -19.05 -0.97
C ARG A 214 41.94 -19.54 -2.15
N LEU A 215 41.28 -19.91 -3.23
CA LEU A 215 41.91 -20.51 -4.39
C LEU A 215 42.36 -19.48 -5.44
N ASP A 216 41.53 -18.44 -5.65
CA ASP A 216 41.77 -17.44 -6.70
C ASP A 216 42.33 -16.11 -6.15
N GLY A 217 42.27 -15.92 -4.83
CA GLY A 217 42.84 -14.72 -4.13
C GLY A 217 41.98 -13.46 -4.28
N ASP A 218 40.89 -13.47 -5.04
CA ASP A 218 40.08 -12.29 -5.32
C ASP A 218 38.56 -12.62 -5.34
N LEU A 219 37.79 -11.76 -4.67
CA LEU A 219 36.30 -11.80 -4.70
C LEU A 219 35.70 -11.13 -5.93
N LEU A 220 36.49 -10.40 -6.71
CA LEU A 220 36.07 -9.79 -7.97
C LEU A 220 36.27 -10.72 -9.18
N SER A 221 36.77 -11.93 -8.94
CA SER A 221 36.92 -12.92 -10.00
C SER A 221 35.55 -13.41 -10.52
N PRO A 222 35.40 -13.75 -11.81
CA PRO A 222 34.18 -14.39 -12.31
C PRO A 222 33.81 -15.67 -11.58
N ALA A 223 34.77 -16.35 -10.98
CA ALA A 223 34.57 -17.56 -10.18
C ALA A 223 33.87 -17.27 -8.84
N ALA A 224 33.99 -16.06 -8.29
CA ALA A 224 33.30 -15.64 -7.09
C ALA A 224 31.80 -15.35 -7.34
N ASP A 225 31.44 -14.98 -8.57
CA ASP A 225 30.03 -14.74 -8.95
C ASP A 225 29.35 -16.00 -9.53
N MET A 226 30.05 -17.14 -9.60
CA MET A 226 29.49 -18.38 -10.13
C MET A 226 28.29 -18.83 -9.30
N GLY A 227 27.10 -18.90 -9.93
CA GLY A 227 25.85 -19.31 -9.29
C GLY A 227 25.05 -18.17 -8.68
N ILE A 228 25.44 -16.92 -8.81
CA ILE A 228 24.69 -15.76 -8.30
C ILE A 228 23.25 -15.72 -8.87
N ASP A 229 23.09 -16.10 -10.14
CA ASP A 229 21.80 -16.23 -10.81
C ASP A 229 20.85 -17.20 -10.10
N LEU A 230 21.37 -18.36 -9.68
CA LEU A 230 20.62 -19.37 -8.93
C LEU A 230 20.37 -18.95 -7.49
N ALA A 231 21.35 -18.32 -6.84
CA ALA A 231 21.20 -17.82 -5.48
C ALA A 231 20.07 -16.78 -5.38
N GLY A 232 19.99 -15.84 -6.36
CA GLY A 232 18.90 -14.89 -6.40
C GLY A 232 17.55 -15.50 -6.79
N LEU A 233 17.52 -16.50 -7.68
CA LEU A 233 16.30 -17.23 -8.01
C LEU A 233 15.74 -17.96 -6.78
N ALA A 234 16.58 -18.64 -6.04
CA ALA A 234 16.24 -19.36 -4.82
C ALA A 234 15.76 -18.37 -3.72
N THR A 235 16.47 -17.26 -3.51
CA THR A 235 16.10 -16.19 -2.56
C THR A 235 14.66 -15.68 -2.79
N VAL A 236 14.27 -15.53 -4.07
CA VAL A 236 12.89 -15.14 -4.42
C VAL A 236 11.92 -16.30 -4.26
N ALA A 237 12.33 -17.54 -4.58
CA ALA A 237 11.48 -18.72 -4.54
C ALA A 237 11.10 -19.14 -3.12
N ASP A 238 12.05 -19.08 -2.20
CA ASP A 238 11.85 -19.41 -0.78
C ASP A 238 11.18 -18.30 0.03
N ALA A 239 10.91 -17.15 -0.64
CA ALA A 239 10.21 -16.03 -0.05
C ALA A 239 10.86 -15.49 1.24
N VAL A 240 12.18 -15.47 1.32
CA VAL A 240 12.91 -14.77 2.39
C VAL A 240 12.77 -13.24 2.23
N PRO A 241 12.99 -12.45 3.32
CA PRO A 241 12.83 -11.00 3.23
C PRO A 241 13.77 -10.37 2.18
N LEU A 242 13.21 -9.63 1.22
CA LEU A 242 13.98 -8.94 0.16
C LEU A 242 14.44 -7.55 0.62
N ILE A 243 15.20 -7.54 1.70
CA ILE A 243 15.84 -6.36 2.28
C ILE A 243 17.35 -6.62 2.40
N GLU A 244 18.14 -5.58 2.63
CA GLU A 244 19.59 -5.67 2.87
C GLU A 244 20.35 -6.56 1.88
N GLY A 245 21.09 -7.56 2.36
CA GLY A 245 21.91 -8.48 1.58
C GLY A 245 21.10 -9.27 0.55
N ASN A 246 19.91 -9.75 0.93
CA ASN A 246 19.02 -10.50 0.04
C ASN A 246 18.55 -9.63 -1.13
N ARG A 247 18.25 -8.35 -0.88
CA ARG A 247 17.87 -7.42 -1.94
C ARG A 247 19.02 -7.20 -2.93
N ARG A 248 20.24 -6.94 -2.43
CA ARG A 248 21.44 -6.76 -3.25
C ARG A 248 21.74 -8.00 -4.08
N LEU A 249 21.65 -9.19 -3.48
CA LEU A 249 21.83 -10.48 -4.15
C LEU A 249 20.86 -10.64 -5.32
N VAL A 250 19.56 -10.37 -5.10
CA VAL A 250 18.55 -10.50 -6.15
C VAL A 250 18.75 -9.49 -7.28
N HIS A 251 19.18 -8.26 -7.00
CA HIS A 251 19.53 -7.29 -8.05
C HIS A 251 20.66 -7.81 -8.95
N ARG A 252 21.76 -8.26 -8.35
CA ARG A 252 22.90 -8.80 -9.11
C ARG A 252 22.54 -10.09 -9.86
N ALA A 253 21.71 -10.95 -9.25
CA ALA A 253 21.21 -12.17 -9.88
C ALA A 253 20.38 -11.88 -11.13
N ILE A 254 19.48 -10.90 -11.07
CA ILE A 254 18.68 -10.50 -12.24
C ILE A 254 19.60 -9.97 -13.36
N ALA A 255 20.62 -9.18 -13.02
CA ALA A 255 21.58 -8.71 -13.99
C ALA A 255 22.37 -9.89 -14.63
N ALA A 256 22.76 -10.90 -13.82
CA ALA A 256 23.42 -12.10 -14.32
C ALA A 256 22.50 -12.93 -15.24
N ILE A 257 21.25 -13.15 -14.87
CA ILE A 257 20.27 -13.86 -15.70
C ILE A 257 20.06 -13.13 -17.03
N ARG A 258 19.99 -11.79 -17.01
CA ARG A 258 19.82 -10.98 -18.23
C ARG A 258 21.00 -11.09 -19.20
N ARG A 259 22.20 -11.38 -18.73
CA ARG A 259 23.36 -11.65 -19.60
C ARG A 259 23.22 -12.97 -20.37
N GLY A 260 22.37 -13.89 -19.88
CA GLY A 260 22.06 -15.13 -20.59
C GLY A 260 23.17 -16.18 -20.58
N GLU A 261 23.99 -16.20 -19.51
CA GLU A 261 25.16 -17.07 -19.42
C GLU A 261 24.82 -18.55 -19.08
N ARG A 262 23.61 -18.83 -18.53
CA ARG A 262 23.18 -20.18 -18.16
C ARG A 262 22.17 -20.76 -19.16
N PRO A 263 22.56 -21.80 -19.94
CA PRO A 263 21.68 -22.42 -20.94
C PRO A 263 20.34 -22.89 -20.36
N GLY A 264 20.35 -23.50 -19.17
CA GLY A 264 19.13 -24.02 -18.52
C GLY A 264 18.11 -22.93 -18.18
N ILE A 265 18.52 -21.79 -17.64
CA ILE A 265 17.63 -20.65 -17.35
C ILE A 265 17.11 -20.03 -18.65
N ASN A 266 17.97 -19.88 -19.67
CA ASN A 266 17.58 -19.35 -20.96
C ASN A 266 16.53 -20.23 -21.64
N ALA A 267 16.76 -21.54 -21.64
CA ALA A 267 15.83 -22.52 -22.20
C ALA A 267 14.49 -22.50 -21.48
N LEU A 268 14.49 -22.46 -20.14
CA LEU A 268 13.26 -22.40 -19.35
C LEU A 268 12.48 -21.11 -19.60
N CYS A 269 13.15 -19.95 -19.72
CA CYS A 269 12.51 -18.70 -20.13
C CYS A 269 11.86 -18.82 -21.52
N ALA A 270 12.59 -19.36 -22.49
CA ALA A 270 12.10 -19.49 -23.85
C ALA A 270 10.86 -20.41 -23.96
N VAL A 271 10.89 -21.58 -23.30
CA VAL A 271 9.76 -22.53 -23.26
C VAL A 271 8.55 -21.91 -22.53
N ALA A 272 8.80 -21.09 -21.52
CA ALA A 272 7.75 -20.36 -20.81
C ALA A 272 7.15 -19.18 -21.60
N GLY A 273 7.65 -18.91 -22.82
CA GLY A 273 7.24 -17.75 -23.61
C GLY A 273 7.71 -16.42 -23.03
N SER A 274 8.78 -16.44 -22.23
CA SER A 274 9.41 -15.29 -21.59
C SER A 274 10.78 -15.02 -22.21
N ASN A 275 11.32 -13.83 -21.93
CA ASN A 275 12.67 -13.47 -22.40
C ASN A 275 13.55 -13.18 -21.17
N HIS A 276 14.66 -13.94 -21.03
CA HIS A 276 15.60 -13.74 -19.93
C HIS A 276 16.16 -12.32 -19.86
N ARG A 277 16.35 -11.65 -21.02
CA ARG A 277 16.93 -10.29 -21.11
C ARG A 277 16.09 -9.21 -20.46
N VAL A 278 14.80 -9.47 -20.23
CA VAL A 278 13.87 -8.54 -19.56
C VAL A 278 13.21 -9.18 -18.35
N ILE A 279 13.79 -10.24 -17.80
CA ILE A 279 13.28 -10.93 -16.62
C ILE A 279 13.18 -9.96 -15.42
N THR A 280 12.15 -10.13 -14.64
CA THR A 280 11.87 -9.34 -13.45
C THR A 280 11.80 -10.24 -12.21
N PRO A 281 11.86 -9.71 -10.98
CA PRO A 281 11.63 -10.50 -9.76
C PRO A 281 10.35 -11.32 -9.83
N ARG A 282 9.29 -10.75 -10.40
CA ARG A 282 8.02 -11.44 -10.63
C ARG A 282 8.15 -12.63 -11.60
N GLY A 283 8.98 -12.49 -12.63
CA GLY A 283 9.31 -13.61 -13.55
C GLY A 283 10.03 -14.74 -12.83
N LEU A 284 10.95 -14.44 -11.91
CA LEU A 284 11.59 -15.43 -11.07
C LEU A 284 10.55 -16.17 -10.21
N SER A 285 9.71 -15.44 -9.47
CA SER A 285 8.74 -16.00 -8.53
C SER A 285 7.59 -16.77 -9.19
N PHE A 286 7.07 -16.30 -10.34
CA PHE A 286 5.84 -16.84 -10.93
C PHE A 286 6.05 -17.63 -12.23
N THR A 287 7.26 -17.64 -12.78
CA THR A 287 7.58 -18.38 -14.01
C THR A 287 8.65 -19.45 -13.76
N LEU A 288 9.84 -19.06 -13.29
CA LEU A 288 10.98 -19.99 -13.18
C LEU A 288 10.87 -20.89 -11.94
N ALA A 289 10.73 -20.34 -10.75
CA ALA A 289 10.66 -21.09 -9.51
C ALA A 289 9.50 -22.11 -9.49
N PRO A 290 8.28 -21.80 -9.97
CA PRO A 290 7.21 -22.81 -10.04
C PRO A 290 7.50 -23.96 -11.01
N ALA A 291 8.26 -23.72 -12.08
CA ALA A 291 8.63 -24.78 -13.02
C ALA A 291 9.67 -25.74 -12.41
N ILE A 292 10.67 -25.20 -11.71
CA ILE A 292 11.65 -25.99 -10.94
C ILE A 292 10.95 -26.77 -9.83
N ASN A 293 10.12 -26.13 -9.03
CA ASN A 293 9.34 -26.75 -7.96
C ASN A 293 8.36 -27.85 -8.44
N ALA A 294 7.95 -27.82 -9.72
CA ALA A 294 7.02 -28.82 -10.27
C ALA A 294 7.67 -30.21 -10.30
N ALA A 295 8.97 -30.31 -10.51
CA ALA A 295 9.72 -31.55 -10.46
C ALA A 295 9.59 -32.26 -9.09
N GLY A 296 9.85 -31.55 -7.99
CA GLY A 296 9.69 -32.09 -6.64
C GLY A 296 8.24 -32.31 -6.18
N ARG A 297 7.23 -31.80 -6.94
CA ARG A 297 5.80 -31.97 -6.62
C ARG A 297 5.12 -33.09 -7.38
N LEU A 298 5.53 -33.41 -8.57
CA LEU A 298 4.86 -34.35 -9.47
C LEU A 298 5.83 -35.34 -10.12
N GLY A 299 7.15 -35.17 -9.96
CA GLY A 299 8.16 -35.92 -10.64
C GLY A 299 9.46 -36.11 -9.83
N ASP A 300 10.57 -36.11 -10.55
CA ASP A 300 11.93 -36.27 -10.00
C ASP A 300 12.64 -34.90 -9.95
N PRO A 301 13.02 -34.41 -8.74
CA PRO A 301 13.75 -33.14 -8.60
C PRO A 301 15.13 -33.18 -9.27
N GLY A 302 15.73 -34.34 -9.49
CA GLY A 302 16.99 -34.52 -10.22
C GLY A 302 16.94 -33.91 -11.63
N ARG A 303 15.79 -33.98 -12.32
CA ARG A 303 15.61 -33.35 -13.66
C ARG A 303 15.78 -31.83 -13.62
N ALA A 304 15.33 -31.17 -12.54
CA ALA A 304 15.56 -29.73 -12.36
C ALA A 304 17.05 -29.42 -12.10
N LEU A 305 17.73 -30.27 -11.34
CA LEU A 305 19.17 -30.14 -11.10
C LEU A 305 19.96 -30.31 -12.42
N GLU A 306 19.63 -31.30 -13.21
CA GLU A 306 20.23 -31.52 -14.53
C GLU A 306 20.07 -30.30 -15.43
N LEU A 307 18.86 -29.70 -15.50
CA LEU A 307 18.63 -28.46 -16.25
C LEU A 307 19.55 -27.32 -15.79
N LEU A 308 19.67 -27.11 -14.47
CA LEU A 308 20.48 -26.00 -13.94
C LEU A 308 21.99 -26.21 -14.15
N LEU A 309 22.42 -27.45 -14.29
CA LEU A 309 23.82 -27.83 -14.55
C LEU A 309 24.12 -28.04 -16.04
N ALA A 310 23.12 -28.05 -16.91
CA ALA A 310 23.29 -28.28 -18.35
C ALA A 310 24.18 -27.20 -18.99
N THR A 311 25.13 -27.66 -19.79
CA THR A 311 26.04 -26.80 -20.58
C THR A 311 25.72 -26.79 -22.06
N ASP A 312 25.01 -27.83 -22.57
CA ASP A 312 24.56 -27.92 -23.96
C ASP A 312 23.14 -27.33 -24.07
N GLU A 313 22.94 -26.46 -25.11
CA GLU A 313 21.65 -25.79 -25.32
C GLU A 313 20.52 -26.76 -25.74
N GLY A 314 20.85 -27.84 -26.46
CA GLY A 314 19.88 -28.85 -26.90
C GLY A 314 19.37 -29.69 -25.74
N GLU A 315 20.28 -30.13 -24.85
CA GLU A 315 19.95 -30.83 -23.60
C GLU A 315 19.13 -29.93 -22.69
N ALA A 316 19.58 -28.68 -22.48
CA ALA A 316 18.87 -27.69 -21.66
C ALA A 316 17.43 -27.45 -22.16
N ARG A 317 17.25 -27.40 -23.47
CA ARG A 317 15.92 -27.22 -24.08
C ARG A 317 15.01 -28.42 -23.82
N SER A 318 15.50 -29.62 -23.99
CA SER A 318 14.74 -30.86 -23.75
C SER A 318 14.28 -30.95 -22.29
N LEU A 319 15.18 -30.66 -21.34
CA LEU A 319 14.89 -30.64 -19.91
C LEU A 319 13.90 -29.54 -19.53
N ALA A 320 14.04 -28.36 -20.14
CA ALA A 320 13.11 -27.23 -19.92
C ALA A 320 11.70 -27.56 -20.42
N GLU A 321 11.57 -28.22 -21.58
CA GLU A 321 10.28 -28.67 -22.13
C GLU A 321 9.61 -29.70 -21.20
N GLU A 322 10.37 -30.62 -20.65
CA GLU A 322 9.89 -31.61 -19.65
C GLU A 322 9.38 -30.93 -18.39
N LEU A 323 10.19 -30.07 -17.78
CA LEU A 323 9.80 -29.36 -16.55
C LEU A 323 8.59 -28.43 -16.77
N TRP A 324 8.51 -27.80 -17.93
CA TRP A 324 7.36 -26.95 -18.25
C TRP A 324 6.08 -27.77 -18.44
N ALA A 325 6.16 -28.94 -19.02
CA ALA A 325 5.04 -29.88 -19.13
C ALA A 325 4.55 -30.33 -17.73
N LEU A 326 5.47 -30.67 -16.82
CA LEU A 326 5.15 -30.97 -15.42
C LEU A 326 4.48 -29.80 -14.72
N ASN A 327 5.01 -28.59 -14.90
CA ASN A 327 4.41 -27.39 -14.33
C ASN A 327 3.01 -27.10 -14.90
N THR A 328 2.78 -27.39 -16.17
CA THR A 328 1.45 -27.25 -16.80
C THR A 328 0.46 -28.24 -16.17
N THR A 329 0.87 -29.51 -16.06
CA THR A 329 0.07 -30.55 -15.37
C THR A 329 -0.24 -30.15 -13.92
N ARG A 330 0.77 -29.68 -13.18
CA ARG A 330 0.55 -29.18 -11.82
C ARG A 330 -0.47 -28.07 -11.76
N ARG A 331 -0.41 -27.08 -12.67
CA ARG A 331 -1.39 -25.96 -12.76
C ARG A 331 -2.79 -26.44 -13.06
N ASP A 332 -2.94 -27.48 -13.89
CA ASP A 332 -4.26 -28.03 -14.22
C ASP A 332 -4.87 -28.75 -13.01
N VAL A 333 -4.06 -29.58 -12.31
CA VAL A 333 -4.47 -30.23 -11.07
C VAL A 333 -4.79 -29.19 -9.98
N GLU A 334 -3.95 -28.17 -9.79
CA GLU A 334 -4.19 -27.06 -8.86
C GLU A 334 -5.51 -26.37 -9.16
N ARG A 335 -5.78 -26.08 -10.45
CA ARG A 335 -7.01 -25.38 -10.89
C ARG A 335 -8.25 -26.22 -10.61
N GLN A 336 -8.21 -27.50 -10.89
CA GLN A 336 -9.30 -28.43 -10.63
C GLN A 336 -9.59 -28.50 -9.13
N VAL A 337 -8.60 -28.81 -8.29
CA VAL A 337 -8.76 -28.94 -6.84
C VAL A 337 -9.21 -27.61 -6.22
N THR A 338 -8.71 -26.48 -6.72
CA THR A 338 -9.14 -25.14 -6.25
C THR A 338 -10.62 -24.89 -6.57
N ALA A 339 -11.09 -25.24 -7.78
CA ALA A 339 -12.49 -25.08 -8.16
C ALA A 339 -13.43 -25.95 -7.31
N GLU A 340 -13.05 -27.19 -7.06
CA GLU A 340 -13.79 -28.11 -6.18
C GLU A 340 -13.83 -27.61 -4.73
N ALA A 341 -12.68 -27.16 -4.19
CA ALA A 341 -12.59 -26.61 -2.84
C ALA A 341 -13.44 -25.34 -2.66
N ILE A 342 -13.44 -24.45 -3.64
CA ILE A 342 -14.29 -23.25 -3.64
C ILE A 342 -15.77 -23.66 -3.66
N ALA A 343 -16.16 -24.59 -4.52
CA ALA A 343 -17.54 -25.04 -4.61
C ALA A 343 -18.05 -25.65 -3.27
N ILE A 344 -17.20 -26.41 -2.56
CA ILE A 344 -17.51 -26.95 -1.23
C ILE A 344 -17.81 -25.80 -0.25
N VAL A 345 -16.94 -24.78 -0.18
CA VAL A 345 -17.11 -23.65 0.75
C VAL A 345 -18.31 -22.78 0.39
N GLU A 346 -18.54 -22.52 -0.90
CA GLU A 346 -19.68 -21.71 -1.37
C GLU A 346 -21.04 -22.42 -1.19
N ALA A 347 -21.04 -23.76 -1.09
CA ALA A 347 -22.22 -24.53 -0.75
C ALA A 347 -22.53 -24.56 0.77
N GLU A 348 -21.60 -24.14 1.62
CA GLU A 348 -21.81 -24.06 3.07
C GLU A 348 -22.84 -22.99 3.42
N THR A 349 -23.72 -23.30 4.37
CA THR A 349 -24.80 -22.39 4.82
C THR A 349 -24.78 -22.21 6.35
N GLY A 350 -25.54 -21.22 6.85
CA GLY A 350 -25.65 -20.97 8.28
C GLY A 350 -24.33 -20.48 8.93
N GLN A 351 -23.99 -21.06 10.08
CA GLN A 351 -22.79 -20.64 10.84
C GLN A 351 -21.48 -20.91 10.10
N ARG A 352 -21.43 -21.96 9.26
CA ARG A 352 -20.22 -22.33 8.50
C ARG A 352 -19.86 -21.31 7.42
N ALA A 353 -20.83 -20.69 6.79
CA ALA A 353 -20.58 -19.60 5.83
C ALA A 353 -19.80 -18.44 6.47
N HIS A 354 -19.92 -18.27 7.80
CA HIS A 354 -19.28 -17.21 8.58
C HIS A 354 -18.15 -17.71 9.52
N ALA A 355 -17.67 -18.94 9.32
CA ALA A 355 -16.57 -19.51 10.11
C ALA A 355 -15.31 -18.63 10.01
N ALA A 356 -14.53 -18.57 11.10
CA ALA A 356 -13.29 -17.78 11.16
C ALA A 356 -12.11 -18.48 10.47
N ILE A 357 -12.24 -19.79 10.17
CA ILE A 357 -11.26 -20.61 9.44
C ILE A 357 -11.99 -21.47 8.40
N THR A 358 -11.30 -21.82 7.33
CA THR A 358 -11.81 -22.74 6.30
C THR A 358 -11.11 -24.09 6.44
N LEU A 359 -11.84 -25.20 6.51
CA LEU A 359 -11.31 -26.54 6.35
C LEU A 359 -12.09 -27.24 5.23
N VAL A 360 -11.38 -27.72 4.22
CA VAL A 360 -11.94 -28.52 3.14
C VAL A 360 -11.16 -29.81 2.95
N ALA A 361 -11.85 -30.88 2.58
CA ALA A 361 -11.27 -32.16 2.29
C ALA A 361 -11.84 -32.73 1.01
N GLY A 362 -11.00 -33.40 0.22
CA GLY A 362 -11.44 -34.07 -1.01
C GLY A 362 -10.69 -35.37 -1.23
N GLU A 363 -11.45 -36.37 -1.70
CA GLU A 363 -10.90 -37.69 -2.03
C GLU A 363 -10.14 -37.61 -3.36
N GLY A 364 -8.93 -38.19 -3.38
CA GLY A 364 -8.10 -38.24 -4.59
C GLY A 364 -7.43 -36.93 -4.94
N TRP A 365 -7.53 -35.89 -4.12
CA TRP A 365 -6.74 -34.67 -4.30
C TRP A 365 -5.26 -34.98 -4.16
N HIS A 366 -4.45 -34.35 -5.00
CA HIS A 366 -3.01 -34.61 -4.99
C HIS A 366 -2.31 -33.85 -3.86
N GLU A 367 -1.59 -34.57 -2.98
CA GLU A 367 -0.89 -33.99 -1.82
C GLU A 367 0.10 -32.86 -2.20
N GLY A 368 0.72 -32.95 -3.37
CA GLY A 368 1.69 -31.94 -3.86
C GLY A 368 1.08 -30.54 -4.15
N VAL A 369 -0.27 -30.42 -4.28
CA VAL A 369 -0.92 -29.13 -4.60
C VAL A 369 -1.77 -28.56 -3.46
N VAL A 370 -2.12 -29.33 -2.43
CA VAL A 370 -3.02 -28.86 -1.34
C VAL A 370 -2.52 -27.59 -0.64
N GLY A 371 -1.20 -27.42 -0.50
CA GLY A 371 -0.62 -26.22 0.09
C GLY A 371 -0.80 -24.97 -0.78
N ILE A 372 -0.78 -25.11 -2.12
CA ILE A 372 -1.05 -24.04 -3.05
C ILE A 372 -2.54 -23.70 -3.04
N VAL A 373 -3.39 -24.73 -3.03
CA VAL A 373 -4.85 -24.57 -2.92
C VAL A 373 -5.22 -23.87 -1.63
N ALA A 374 -4.59 -24.21 -0.48
CA ALA A 374 -4.81 -23.52 0.79
C ALA A 374 -4.51 -22.01 0.68
N SER A 375 -3.44 -21.62 -0.01
CA SER A 375 -3.15 -20.20 -0.28
C SER A 375 -4.25 -19.53 -1.10
N ARG A 376 -4.77 -20.20 -2.15
CA ARG A 376 -5.89 -19.69 -2.96
C ARG A 376 -7.18 -19.53 -2.14
N MET A 377 -7.43 -20.46 -1.19
CA MET A 377 -8.57 -20.35 -0.29
C MET A 377 -8.43 -19.16 0.67
N VAL A 378 -7.23 -18.89 1.19
CA VAL A 378 -6.96 -17.69 2.00
C VAL A 378 -7.19 -16.42 1.19
N GLU A 379 -6.67 -16.35 -0.04
CA GLU A 379 -6.87 -15.21 -0.94
C GLU A 379 -8.35 -14.97 -1.26
N ARG A 380 -9.11 -16.04 -1.53
CA ARG A 380 -10.53 -15.97 -1.92
C ARG A 380 -11.45 -15.57 -0.76
N PHE A 381 -11.23 -16.17 0.43
CA PHE A 381 -12.18 -16.04 1.55
C PHE A 381 -11.68 -15.12 2.67
N GLY A 382 -10.43 -14.66 2.59
CA GLY A 382 -9.85 -13.72 3.57
C GLY A 382 -9.81 -14.28 4.99
N ARG A 383 -9.58 -15.56 5.17
CA ARG A 383 -9.46 -16.26 6.46
C ARG A 383 -8.47 -17.41 6.35
N PRO A 384 -7.84 -17.87 7.45
CA PRO A 384 -6.97 -19.04 7.41
C PRO A 384 -7.67 -20.24 6.78
N ALA A 385 -6.93 -21.05 6.07
CA ALA A 385 -7.49 -22.22 5.37
C ALA A 385 -6.58 -23.45 5.50
N ILE A 386 -7.20 -24.62 5.72
CA ILE A 386 -6.55 -25.93 5.70
C ILE A 386 -7.24 -26.77 4.61
N VAL A 387 -6.45 -27.37 3.74
CA VAL A 387 -6.91 -28.21 2.64
C VAL A 387 -6.33 -29.62 2.83
N LEU A 388 -7.21 -30.63 2.86
CA LEU A 388 -6.88 -32.03 3.11
C LEU A 388 -7.09 -32.86 1.84
N ALA A 389 -6.13 -33.67 1.49
CA ALA A 389 -6.26 -34.79 0.54
C ALA A 389 -6.57 -36.05 1.34
N THR A 390 -7.62 -36.79 0.97
CA THR A 390 -8.02 -38.01 1.64
C THR A 390 -7.76 -39.24 0.76
N SER A 391 -7.15 -40.26 1.32
CA SER A 391 -6.88 -41.54 0.65
C SER A 391 -6.70 -42.65 1.69
N GLY A 392 -7.31 -43.83 1.47
CA GLY A 392 -7.07 -45.03 2.29
C GLY A 392 -7.37 -44.89 3.79
N GLY A 393 -8.31 -43.99 4.18
CA GLY A 393 -8.64 -43.76 5.59
C GLY A 393 -7.75 -42.74 6.29
N GLU A 394 -6.77 -42.16 5.60
CA GLU A 394 -5.87 -41.10 6.08
C GLU A 394 -6.17 -39.79 5.36
N ALA A 395 -6.06 -38.67 6.07
CA ALA A 395 -6.14 -37.33 5.53
C ALA A 395 -4.80 -36.62 5.78
N LYS A 396 -4.19 -36.13 4.71
CA LYS A 396 -2.98 -35.29 4.75
C LYS A 396 -3.26 -33.95 4.16
N GLY A 397 -2.79 -32.89 4.79
CA GLY A 397 -3.08 -31.56 4.31
C GLY A 397 -2.09 -30.48 4.68
N SER A 398 -2.38 -29.32 4.15
CA SER A 398 -1.60 -28.13 4.40
C SER A 398 -2.51 -26.95 4.72
N GLY A 399 -2.10 -26.18 5.72
CA GLY A 399 -2.77 -24.92 6.09
C GLY A 399 -1.96 -23.71 5.70
N ARG A 400 -2.67 -22.60 5.44
CA ARG A 400 -2.12 -21.27 5.18
C ARG A 400 -2.90 -20.23 5.98
N SER A 401 -2.22 -19.14 6.34
CA SER A 401 -2.81 -18.08 7.15
C SER A 401 -2.71 -16.72 6.50
N LEU A 402 -3.45 -15.77 7.06
CA LEU A 402 -3.29 -14.34 6.79
C LEU A 402 -2.06 -13.80 7.55
N PRO A 403 -1.38 -12.76 7.03
CA PRO A 403 -0.32 -12.08 7.78
C PRO A 403 -0.82 -11.61 9.16
N GLY A 404 -0.07 -11.94 10.21
CA GLY A 404 -0.42 -11.55 11.59
C GLY A 404 -1.46 -12.45 12.28
N VAL A 405 -1.91 -13.55 11.65
CA VAL A 405 -2.77 -14.56 12.27
C VAL A 405 -1.97 -15.85 12.47
N ASP A 406 -1.81 -16.29 13.71
CA ASP A 406 -1.03 -17.48 14.04
C ASP A 406 -1.86 -18.77 13.87
N LEU A 407 -1.66 -19.43 12.70
CA LEU A 407 -2.31 -20.70 12.38
C LEU A 407 -1.72 -21.86 13.19
N HIS A 408 -0.42 -21.82 13.53
CA HIS A 408 0.21 -22.83 14.34
C HIS A 408 -0.45 -22.93 15.71
N ALA A 409 -0.69 -21.78 16.36
CA ALA A 409 -1.39 -21.73 17.64
C ALA A 409 -2.88 -22.18 17.53
N ILE A 410 -3.54 -21.93 16.38
CA ILE A 410 -4.92 -22.44 16.15
C ILE A 410 -4.92 -23.96 16.04
N VAL A 411 -3.93 -24.56 15.36
CA VAL A 411 -3.83 -26.01 15.18
C VAL A 411 -3.40 -26.69 16.47
N ALA A 412 -2.52 -26.06 17.26
CA ALA A 412 -2.07 -26.58 18.56
C ALA A 412 -3.24 -26.81 19.54
N ASP A 413 -4.29 -26.01 19.49
CA ASP A 413 -5.50 -26.20 20.29
C ASP A 413 -6.30 -27.47 19.90
N ALA A 414 -5.94 -28.13 18.79
CA ALA A 414 -6.58 -29.34 18.27
C ALA A 414 -5.59 -30.51 18.05
N ASP A 415 -4.39 -30.44 18.62
CA ASP A 415 -3.28 -31.36 18.37
C ASP A 415 -3.60 -32.85 18.70
N ALA A 416 -4.42 -33.09 19.73
CA ALA A 416 -4.84 -34.43 20.15
C ALA A 416 -5.59 -35.23 19.06
N LEU A 417 -6.07 -34.57 18.02
CA LEU A 417 -6.79 -35.17 16.88
C LEU A 417 -5.85 -35.50 15.71
N LEU A 418 -4.58 -35.11 15.79
CA LEU A 418 -3.62 -35.20 14.71
C LEU A 418 -2.65 -36.35 14.96
N THR A 419 -2.40 -37.17 13.96
CA THR A 419 -1.38 -38.20 13.99
C THR A 419 0.03 -37.65 13.82
N ARG A 420 0.14 -36.57 13.02
CA ARG A 420 1.36 -35.79 12.78
C ARG A 420 1.02 -34.38 12.38
N TRP A 421 1.73 -33.40 12.91
CA TRP A 421 1.61 -32.04 12.48
C TRP A 421 2.86 -31.22 12.80
N GLY A 422 3.00 -30.06 12.14
CA GLY A 422 4.08 -29.10 12.39
C GLY A 422 4.02 -27.93 11.43
N GLY A 423 4.88 -26.95 11.69
CA GLY A 423 4.95 -25.75 10.87
C GLY A 423 5.21 -24.49 11.68
N HIS A 424 4.73 -23.37 11.21
CA HIS A 424 4.89 -22.06 11.81
C HIS A 424 3.59 -21.21 11.68
N ALA A 425 3.56 -20.02 12.22
CA ALA A 425 2.38 -19.15 12.23
C ALA A 425 1.68 -18.96 10.86
N GLY A 426 2.45 -18.93 9.76
CA GLY A 426 1.92 -18.71 8.41
C GLY A 426 1.52 -19.98 7.64
N ALA A 427 2.08 -21.14 8.01
CA ALA A 427 1.85 -22.41 7.30
C ALA A 427 2.02 -23.61 8.20
N VAL A 428 1.13 -24.58 8.04
CA VAL A 428 1.17 -25.85 8.80
C VAL A 428 0.95 -27.04 7.88
N GLY A 429 1.57 -28.17 8.22
CA GLY A 429 1.26 -29.50 7.68
C GLY A 429 0.51 -30.31 8.73
N VAL A 430 -0.51 -31.07 8.34
CA VAL A 430 -1.33 -31.87 9.25
C VAL A 430 -1.64 -33.22 8.65
N SER A 431 -1.70 -34.27 9.50
CA SER A 431 -2.17 -35.62 9.17
C SER A 431 -3.11 -36.15 10.26
N LEU A 432 -4.23 -36.73 9.85
CA LEU A 432 -5.23 -37.27 10.77
C LEU A 432 -6.02 -38.42 10.09
N ALA A 433 -6.78 -39.20 10.89
CA ALA A 433 -7.72 -40.16 10.34
C ALA A 433 -8.90 -39.44 9.64
N THR A 434 -9.36 -40.01 8.53
CA THR A 434 -10.46 -39.40 7.76
C THR A 434 -11.74 -39.26 8.61
N ASP A 435 -12.01 -40.18 9.52
CA ASP A 435 -13.16 -40.18 10.41
C ASP A 435 -13.14 -39.01 11.42
N ASP A 436 -11.96 -38.46 11.72
CA ASP A 436 -11.76 -37.38 12.69
C ASP A 436 -11.89 -36.00 12.07
N ILE A 437 -12.03 -35.89 10.72
CA ILE A 437 -12.11 -34.59 10.03
C ILE A 437 -13.22 -33.69 10.56
N ALA A 438 -14.38 -34.25 10.87
CA ALA A 438 -15.53 -33.48 11.35
C ALA A 438 -15.28 -32.92 12.75
N VAL A 439 -14.66 -33.70 13.64
CA VAL A 439 -14.31 -33.30 15.02
C VAL A 439 -13.18 -32.26 14.97
N PHE A 440 -12.16 -32.48 14.15
CA PHE A 440 -11.05 -31.56 13.94
C PHE A 440 -11.53 -30.20 13.41
N ARG A 441 -12.48 -30.18 12.47
CA ARG A 441 -13.14 -28.96 11.98
C ARG A 441 -13.77 -28.17 13.13
N GLY A 442 -14.54 -28.83 13.98
CA GLY A 442 -15.22 -28.18 15.12
C GLY A 442 -14.21 -27.57 16.11
N ALA A 443 -13.11 -28.27 16.39
CA ALA A 443 -12.03 -27.79 17.25
C ALA A 443 -11.36 -26.54 16.65
N LEU A 444 -11.02 -26.57 15.36
CA LEU A 444 -10.44 -25.42 14.66
C LEU A 444 -11.37 -24.21 14.61
N GLU A 445 -12.67 -24.41 14.35
CA GLU A 445 -13.64 -23.31 14.33
C GLU A 445 -13.77 -22.68 15.72
N SER A 446 -13.72 -23.47 16.78
CA SER A 446 -13.75 -22.98 18.17
C SER A 446 -12.49 -22.17 18.49
N ALA A 447 -11.30 -22.68 18.17
CA ALA A 447 -10.03 -22.01 18.39
C ALA A 447 -9.92 -20.68 17.61
N ALA A 448 -10.35 -20.69 16.34
CA ALA A 448 -10.34 -19.51 15.48
C ALA A 448 -11.38 -18.46 15.89
N ALA A 449 -12.50 -18.86 16.49
CA ALA A 449 -13.54 -17.93 16.95
C ALA A 449 -13.01 -16.93 17.98
N GLY A 450 -12.11 -17.35 18.86
CA GLY A 450 -11.44 -16.46 19.82
C GLY A 450 -10.52 -15.41 19.18
N ARG A 451 -10.13 -15.60 17.92
CA ARG A 451 -9.19 -14.75 17.16
C ARG A 451 -9.85 -13.93 16.05
N ARG A 452 -11.19 -13.82 16.05
CA ARG A 452 -11.95 -13.09 15.01
C ARG A 452 -11.48 -11.64 14.84
N GLY A 453 -11.10 -10.97 15.91
CA GLY A 453 -10.58 -9.60 15.87
C GLY A 453 -9.23 -9.50 15.13
N GLU A 454 -8.35 -10.49 15.30
CA GLU A 454 -7.06 -10.57 14.58
C GLU A 454 -7.29 -10.84 13.09
N ILE A 455 -8.18 -11.78 12.76
CA ILE A 455 -8.55 -12.13 11.39
C ILE A 455 -9.20 -10.94 10.68
N SER A 456 -10.09 -10.19 11.36
CA SER A 456 -10.71 -8.99 10.80
C SER A 456 -9.66 -7.92 10.49
N ARG A 457 -8.74 -7.66 11.42
CA ARG A 457 -7.64 -6.71 11.19
C ARG A 457 -6.72 -7.14 10.05
N ALA A 458 -6.43 -8.43 9.94
CA ALA A 458 -5.59 -8.98 8.87
C ALA A 458 -6.24 -8.89 7.48
N ARG A 459 -7.57 -8.77 7.40
CA ARG A 459 -8.33 -8.53 6.16
C ARG A 459 -8.21 -7.11 5.65
N THR A 460 -7.96 -6.14 6.55
CA THR A 460 -7.83 -4.74 6.17
C THR A 460 -6.55 -4.57 5.35
N ARG A 461 -6.68 -4.09 4.12
CA ARG A 461 -5.54 -3.90 3.24
C ARG A 461 -4.72 -2.70 3.71
N SER A 462 -3.40 -2.89 3.85
CA SER A 462 -2.48 -1.76 4.02
C SER A 462 -2.28 -1.06 2.69
N VAL A 463 -2.27 0.27 2.71
CA VAL A 463 -1.84 1.11 1.59
C VAL A 463 -0.60 1.88 1.99
N ASP A 464 0.31 2.03 1.04
CA ASP A 464 1.61 2.65 1.29
C ASP A 464 1.58 4.16 1.04
N ALA A 465 0.75 4.61 0.08
CA ALA A 465 0.60 6.04 -0.22
C ALA A 465 -0.80 6.38 -0.76
N VAL A 466 -1.15 7.66 -0.66
CA VAL A 466 -2.28 8.26 -1.39
C VAL A 466 -1.72 8.93 -2.64
N ALA A 467 -2.36 8.70 -3.78
CA ALA A 467 -1.98 9.30 -5.05
C ALA A 467 -3.17 10.07 -5.66
N GLY A 468 -2.90 11.21 -6.26
CA GLY A 468 -3.86 11.93 -7.09
C GLY A 468 -3.69 11.60 -8.58
N GLY A 469 -4.54 12.19 -9.42
CA GLY A 469 -4.39 12.07 -10.88
C GLY A 469 -3.01 12.51 -11.39
N PRO A 470 -2.48 13.67 -10.95
CA PRO A 470 -1.14 14.13 -11.33
C PRO A 470 0.01 13.18 -10.98
N ASP A 471 -0.22 12.23 -10.06
CA ASP A 471 0.77 11.20 -9.70
C ASP A 471 0.76 9.99 -10.64
N LEU A 472 -0.28 9.82 -11.46
CA LEU A 472 -0.44 8.65 -12.34
C LEU A 472 0.39 8.81 -13.61
N THR A 473 1.69 9.07 -13.47
CA THR A 473 2.64 9.34 -14.54
C THR A 473 3.64 8.21 -14.73
N LEU A 474 4.30 8.20 -15.89
CA LEU A 474 5.40 7.28 -16.16
C LEU A 474 6.55 7.50 -15.16
N ALA A 475 6.94 8.74 -14.91
CA ALA A 475 8.01 9.07 -13.95
C ALA A 475 7.72 8.54 -12.54
N MET A 476 6.46 8.61 -12.07
CA MET A 476 6.07 8.01 -10.80
C MET A 476 6.12 6.48 -10.84
N ALA A 477 5.67 5.86 -11.94
CA ALA A 477 5.74 4.41 -12.09
C ALA A 477 7.19 3.91 -12.08
N GLU A 478 8.10 4.60 -12.76
CA GLU A 478 9.54 4.33 -12.76
C GLU A 478 10.17 4.52 -11.38
N ALA A 479 9.80 5.58 -10.67
CA ALA A 479 10.24 5.80 -9.29
C ALA A 479 9.79 4.68 -8.35
N LEU A 480 8.59 4.14 -8.52
CA LEU A 480 8.13 2.98 -7.77
C LEU A 480 8.85 1.69 -8.19
N GLU A 481 9.17 1.53 -9.49
CA GLU A 481 9.94 0.38 -9.99
C GLU A 481 11.35 0.34 -9.37
N ALA A 482 11.96 1.49 -9.06
CA ALA A 482 13.25 1.57 -8.36
C ALA A 482 13.23 0.99 -6.93
N LEU A 483 12.04 0.84 -6.32
CA LEU A 483 11.90 0.16 -5.03
C LEU A 483 11.95 -1.39 -5.15
N ALA A 484 11.92 -1.96 -6.37
CA ALA A 484 12.05 -3.41 -6.57
C ALA A 484 13.45 -3.90 -6.14
N PRO A 485 13.69 -5.21 -5.89
CA PRO A 485 12.76 -6.34 -6.04
C PRO A 485 11.69 -6.40 -4.97
N PHE A 486 10.46 -6.73 -5.37
CA PHE A 486 9.35 -6.85 -4.44
C PHE A 486 9.13 -8.29 -4.01
N GLY A 487 8.76 -8.49 -2.75
CA GLY A 487 8.49 -9.76 -2.12
C GLY A 487 8.26 -9.61 -0.63
N ARG A 488 8.53 -10.66 0.15
CA ARG A 488 8.46 -10.58 1.61
C ARG A 488 9.44 -9.52 2.13
N GLY A 489 9.05 -8.75 3.14
CA GLY A 489 9.84 -7.63 3.70
C GLY A 489 9.85 -6.36 2.85
N ASN A 490 9.64 -6.47 1.53
CA ASN A 490 9.50 -5.35 0.61
C ASN A 490 8.31 -5.59 -0.34
N PRO A 491 7.06 -5.48 0.13
CA PRO A 491 5.89 -5.72 -0.70
C PRO A 491 5.78 -4.70 -1.84
N GLU A 492 5.11 -5.10 -2.93
CA GLU A 492 4.82 -4.20 -4.04
C GLU A 492 3.97 -3.01 -3.56
N PRO A 493 4.34 -1.75 -3.90
CA PRO A 493 3.66 -0.57 -3.38
C PRO A 493 2.18 -0.53 -3.76
N ARG A 494 1.32 -0.29 -2.77
CA ARG A 494 -0.11 -0.06 -2.96
C ARG A 494 -0.43 1.40 -2.74
N ILE A 495 -1.05 2.00 -3.73
CA ILE A 495 -1.57 3.36 -3.64
C ILE A 495 -3.10 3.33 -3.55
N VAL A 496 -3.69 4.32 -2.90
CA VAL A 496 -5.11 4.60 -3.00
C VAL A 496 -5.31 5.88 -3.80
N VAL A 497 -6.23 5.83 -4.77
CA VAL A 497 -6.67 7.00 -5.54
C VAL A 497 -8.08 7.34 -5.08
N PRO A 498 -8.24 8.36 -4.21
CA PRO A 498 -9.54 8.72 -3.65
C PRO A 498 -10.41 9.47 -4.65
N GLY A 499 -11.73 9.24 -4.61
CA GLY A 499 -12.73 9.98 -5.38
C GLY A 499 -12.60 9.88 -6.90
N CYS A 500 -11.95 8.84 -7.42
CA CYS A 500 -11.74 8.68 -8.87
C CYS A 500 -13.02 8.22 -9.60
N ALA A 501 -13.10 8.55 -10.90
CA ALA A 501 -14.09 7.97 -11.79
C ALA A 501 -13.47 6.77 -12.55
N ILE A 502 -14.29 5.76 -12.83
CA ILE A 502 -13.89 4.58 -13.61
C ILE A 502 -14.78 4.52 -14.85
N THR A 503 -14.17 4.70 -16.02
CA THR A 503 -14.86 4.82 -17.30
C THR A 503 -14.29 3.86 -18.34
N GLY A 504 -14.88 3.79 -19.54
CA GLY A 504 -14.37 2.95 -20.63
C GLY A 504 -14.32 1.45 -20.29
N ILE A 505 -15.26 0.98 -19.47
CA ILE A 505 -15.28 -0.34 -18.87
C ILE A 505 -15.53 -1.42 -19.93
N SER A 506 -14.64 -2.40 -20.01
CA SER A 506 -14.75 -3.58 -20.86
C SER A 506 -14.21 -4.83 -20.17
N ARG A 507 -14.74 -5.99 -20.56
CA ARG A 507 -14.27 -7.29 -20.07
C ARG A 507 -13.31 -7.89 -21.08
N VAL A 508 -12.15 -8.35 -20.63
CA VAL A 508 -11.10 -8.96 -21.47
C VAL A 508 -10.69 -10.33 -20.93
N GLY A 509 -9.89 -11.08 -21.66
CA GLY A 509 -9.42 -12.41 -21.24
C GLY A 509 -10.56 -13.40 -21.03
N GLY A 510 -11.50 -13.50 -21.98
CA GLY A 510 -12.68 -14.36 -21.85
C GLY A 510 -13.65 -13.89 -20.77
N GLY A 511 -13.65 -12.60 -20.45
CA GLY A 511 -14.54 -12.01 -19.45
C GLY A 511 -14.01 -12.04 -18.02
N LYS A 512 -12.81 -12.57 -17.79
CA LYS A 512 -12.23 -12.71 -16.44
C LYS A 512 -11.67 -11.40 -15.88
N HIS A 513 -11.18 -10.51 -16.75
CA HIS A 513 -10.49 -9.29 -16.33
C HIS A 513 -11.28 -8.05 -16.71
N LEU A 514 -11.11 -6.99 -15.94
CA LEU A 514 -11.70 -5.68 -16.16
C LEU A 514 -10.64 -4.78 -16.83
N LYS A 515 -10.95 -4.23 -18.00
CA LYS A 515 -10.17 -3.13 -18.60
C LYS A 515 -10.99 -1.86 -18.48
N ALA A 516 -10.38 -0.76 -18.03
CA ALA A 516 -11.04 0.51 -17.78
C ALA A 516 -10.06 1.68 -17.95
N ARG A 517 -10.56 2.90 -17.71
CA ARG A 517 -9.78 4.12 -17.51
C ARG A 517 -10.11 4.67 -16.15
N LEU A 518 -9.11 5.00 -15.37
CA LEU A 518 -9.24 5.68 -14.09
C LEU A 518 -9.00 7.17 -14.33
N SER A 519 -9.94 8.01 -13.88
CA SER A 519 -9.84 9.47 -13.99
C SER A 519 -9.87 10.10 -12.60
N ALA A 520 -8.89 10.95 -12.31
CA ALA A 520 -8.80 11.73 -11.07
C ALA A 520 -8.14 13.06 -11.35
N GLY A 521 -8.65 14.17 -10.79
CA GLY A 521 -8.06 15.51 -10.94
C GLY A 521 -7.79 15.92 -12.39
N GLY A 522 -8.68 15.56 -13.33
CA GLY A 522 -8.53 15.86 -14.76
C GLY A 522 -7.56 14.96 -15.52
N VAL A 523 -6.82 14.08 -14.87
CA VAL A 523 -5.89 13.14 -15.49
C VAL A 523 -6.55 11.77 -15.68
N MET A 524 -6.32 11.14 -16.83
CA MET A 524 -6.80 9.79 -17.15
C MET A 524 -5.62 8.82 -17.32
N ALA A 525 -5.68 7.68 -16.65
CA ALA A 525 -4.71 6.60 -16.79
C ALA A 525 -5.38 5.29 -17.25
N PRO A 526 -4.72 4.46 -18.08
CA PRO A 526 -5.23 3.13 -18.40
C PRO A 526 -5.21 2.24 -17.16
N ALA A 527 -6.28 1.47 -16.97
CA ALA A 527 -6.45 0.63 -15.80
C ALA A 527 -6.85 -0.81 -16.18
N ILE A 528 -6.33 -1.77 -15.41
CA ILE A 528 -6.69 -3.19 -15.52
C ILE A 528 -6.96 -3.77 -14.13
N GLY A 529 -8.04 -4.52 -13.99
CA GLY A 529 -8.36 -5.31 -12.79
C GLY A 529 -8.35 -6.80 -13.12
N PHE A 530 -7.30 -7.50 -12.70
CA PHE A 530 -7.21 -8.94 -12.90
C PHE A 530 -8.23 -9.66 -12.03
N GLN A 531 -8.97 -10.65 -12.62
CA GLN A 531 -10.06 -11.40 -11.98
C GLN A 531 -11.22 -10.52 -11.46
N MET A 532 -11.36 -9.29 -11.98
CA MET A 532 -12.43 -8.34 -11.61
C MET A 532 -13.52 -8.21 -12.69
N GLY A 533 -13.53 -9.11 -13.67
CA GLY A 533 -14.48 -9.03 -14.79
C GLY A 533 -15.96 -9.05 -14.36
N ASP A 534 -16.27 -9.71 -13.25
CA ASP A 534 -17.64 -9.80 -12.73
C ASP A 534 -18.17 -8.48 -12.14
N GLN A 535 -17.29 -7.55 -11.79
CA GLN A 535 -17.66 -6.20 -11.34
C GLN A 535 -18.02 -5.25 -12.51
N GLY A 536 -17.66 -5.63 -13.75
CA GLY A 536 -17.89 -4.80 -14.93
C GLY A 536 -19.34 -4.36 -15.17
N PRO A 537 -20.33 -5.23 -15.04
CA PRO A 537 -21.74 -4.86 -15.19
C PRO A 537 -22.21 -3.85 -14.14
N GLU A 538 -21.84 -4.02 -12.88
CA GLU A 538 -22.17 -3.11 -11.78
C GLU A 538 -21.56 -1.72 -11.99
N LEU A 539 -20.27 -1.67 -12.31
CA LEU A 539 -19.57 -0.41 -12.60
C LEU A 539 -20.18 0.33 -13.78
N LYS A 540 -20.62 -0.38 -14.83
CA LYS A 540 -21.31 0.23 -15.97
C LYS A 540 -22.70 0.78 -15.60
N SER A 541 -23.44 0.08 -14.75
CA SER A 541 -24.77 0.52 -14.32
C SER A 541 -24.75 1.73 -13.40
N ALA A 542 -23.65 1.96 -12.71
CA ALA A 542 -23.46 3.08 -11.80
C ALA A 542 -23.34 4.45 -12.50
N GLY A 543 -23.01 4.47 -13.80
CA GLY A 543 -22.88 5.69 -14.60
C GLY A 543 -21.52 6.39 -14.44
N GLU A 544 -21.31 7.43 -15.28
CA GLU A 544 -20.02 8.16 -15.31
C GLU A 544 -19.82 9.11 -14.13
N ASP A 545 -20.90 9.50 -13.47
CA ASP A 545 -20.87 10.36 -12.29
C ASP A 545 -20.50 9.63 -11.01
N ALA A 546 -20.54 8.29 -11.01
CA ALA A 546 -20.17 7.50 -9.87
C ALA A 546 -18.69 7.69 -9.52
N ARG A 547 -18.42 7.81 -8.22
CA ARG A 547 -17.07 8.01 -7.68
C ARG A 547 -16.65 6.80 -6.84
N TYR A 548 -15.35 6.56 -6.85
CA TYR A 548 -14.76 5.39 -6.22
C TYR A 548 -13.45 5.74 -5.53
N ASP A 549 -13.14 5.01 -4.48
CA ASP A 549 -11.77 4.89 -4.03
C ASP A 549 -11.17 3.63 -4.64
N ALA A 550 -10.08 3.77 -5.36
CA ALA A 550 -9.39 2.67 -6.00
C ALA A 550 -8.09 2.36 -5.27
N VAL A 551 -7.95 1.12 -4.76
CA VAL A 551 -6.65 0.60 -4.33
C VAL A 551 -6.00 -0.05 -5.53
N ALA A 552 -4.78 0.37 -5.83
CA ALA A 552 -4.10 -0.01 -7.05
C ALA A 552 -2.57 -0.06 -6.88
N ARG A 553 -1.91 -0.65 -7.86
CA ARG A 553 -0.48 -0.50 -8.11
C ARG A 553 -0.29 0.35 -9.35
N LEU A 554 0.75 1.15 -9.37
CA LEU A 554 1.16 1.91 -10.55
C LEU A 554 2.43 1.26 -11.10
N GLU A 555 2.34 0.75 -12.31
CA GLU A 555 3.39 -0.06 -12.95
C GLU A 555 3.81 0.58 -14.27
N VAL A 556 5.05 0.34 -14.69
CA VAL A 556 5.50 0.67 -16.05
C VAL A 556 5.04 -0.41 -17.01
N GLU A 557 4.14 -0.07 -17.91
CA GLU A 557 3.73 -0.95 -19.00
C GLU A 557 4.66 -0.76 -20.21
N ARG A 558 5.30 -1.86 -20.60
CA ARG A 558 6.12 -1.92 -21.81
C ARG A 558 5.43 -2.85 -22.79
N TRP A 559 4.76 -2.29 -23.79
CA TRP A 559 4.03 -3.07 -24.79
C TRP A 559 4.42 -2.63 -26.19
N GLN A 560 4.97 -3.55 -26.98
CA GLN A 560 5.56 -3.24 -28.29
C GLN A 560 6.57 -2.08 -28.15
N ASP A 561 6.40 -0.99 -28.91
CA ASP A 561 7.27 0.18 -28.87
C ASP A 561 6.75 1.31 -27.97
N THR A 562 5.73 1.02 -27.15
CA THR A 562 5.15 2.01 -26.23
C THR A 562 5.52 1.72 -24.79
N VAL A 563 5.93 2.76 -24.07
CA VAL A 563 6.19 2.74 -22.62
C VAL A 563 5.26 3.77 -21.97
N GLY A 564 4.53 3.37 -20.95
CA GLY A 564 3.60 4.25 -20.26
C GLY A 564 3.21 3.74 -18.87
N PRO A 565 2.53 4.58 -18.07
CA PRO A 565 2.01 4.15 -16.78
C PRO A 565 0.78 3.27 -16.97
N ARG A 566 0.64 2.24 -16.13
CA ARG A 566 -0.55 1.39 -16.03
C ARG A 566 -0.99 1.27 -14.59
N VAL A 567 -2.28 1.48 -14.35
CA VAL A 567 -2.91 1.26 -13.05
C VAL A 567 -3.44 -0.17 -12.98
N THR A 568 -2.89 -0.99 -12.09
CA THR A 568 -3.40 -2.32 -11.80
C THR A 568 -4.31 -2.26 -10.58
N LEU A 569 -5.62 -2.36 -10.82
CA LEU A 569 -6.65 -2.29 -9.77
C LEU A 569 -6.63 -3.55 -8.90
N GLU A 570 -6.65 -3.38 -7.59
CA GLU A 570 -6.75 -4.46 -6.60
C GLU A 570 -8.09 -4.45 -5.84
N ALA A 571 -8.64 -3.26 -5.62
CA ALA A 571 -9.97 -3.10 -5.01
C ALA A 571 -10.60 -1.78 -5.46
N ILE A 572 -11.92 -1.78 -5.52
CA ILE A 572 -12.73 -0.62 -5.87
C ILE A 572 -13.82 -0.51 -4.80
N VAL A 573 -13.94 0.66 -4.17
CA VAL A 573 -15.00 0.93 -3.20
C VAL A 573 -15.84 2.07 -3.74
N ARG A 574 -17.12 1.81 -4.04
CA ARG A 574 -18.05 2.84 -4.50
C ARG A 574 -18.33 3.83 -3.38
N LEU A 575 -18.30 5.11 -3.72
CA LEU A 575 -18.72 6.17 -2.82
C LEU A 575 -20.24 6.31 -2.88
N PRO A 576 -20.88 6.65 -1.76
CA PRO A 576 -22.30 6.93 -1.75
C PRO A 576 -22.68 8.08 -2.68
N ASP A 577 -23.81 7.98 -3.34
CA ASP A 577 -24.34 9.06 -4.18
C ASP A 577 -24.85 10.21 -3.29
N GLY A 578 -24.46 11.44 -3.61
CA GLY A 578 -24.89 12.66 -2.91
C GLY A 578 -23.90 13.15 -1.83
N PRO A 579 -24.15 14.34 -1.27
CA PRO A 579 -23.30 14.92 -0.25
C PRO A 579 -23.32 14.07 1.00
N LEU A 580 -22.17 13.47 1.33
CA LEU A 580 -21.97 12.75 2.57
C LEU A 580 -21.93 13.76 3.73
N VAL A 581 -23.02 13.82 4.48
CA VAL A 581 -23.09 14.60 5.70
C VAL A 581 -22.42 13.79 6.80
N PRO A 582 -21.23 14.19 7.29
CA PRO A 582 -20.70 13.55 8.50
C PRO A 582 -21.69 13.81 9.63
N GLY A 583 -22.19 12.73 10.24
CA GLY A 583 -23.12 12.82 11.36
C GLY A 583 -22.55 13.48 12.63
N GLY A 584 -21.32 13.99 12.56
CA GLY A 584 -20.56 14.51 13.69
C GLY A 584 -20.91 15.92 14.19
N CYS A 585 -21.78 16.66 13.48
CA CYS A 585 -22.18 17.99 13.96
C CYS A 585 -23.31 17.99 14.99
N ALA A 586 -24.02 16.85 15.10
CA ALA A 586 -25.25 16.79 15.91
C ALA A 586 -25.02 16.75 17.44
N THR A 587 -23.81 16.51 17.91
CA THR A 587 -23.54 16.28 19.33
C THR A 587 -22.98 17.47 20.10
N ALA A 588 -22.50 18.52 19.41
CA ALA A 588 -21.87 19.67 20.07
C ALA A 588 -22.70 20.97 20.04
N CYS A 589 -23.79 21.00 19.29
CA CYS A 589 -24.73 22.13 19.29
C CYS A 589 -26.14 21.56 19.45
N ASP A 590 -26.89 22.06 20.43
CA ASP A 590 -28.34 21.83 20.56
C ASP A 590 -29.13 22.42 19.36
N VAL A 591 -28.45 23.10 18.46
CA VAL A 591 -28.98 23.71 17.25
C VAL A 591 -28.34 23.05 16.06
N ALA A 592 -29.11 22.22 15.36
CA ALA A 592 -28.66 21.42 14.24
C ALA A 592 -27.98 22.26 13.15
N CYS A 593 -26.73 21.86 12.84
CA CYS A 593 -26.06 21.97 11.56
C CYS A 593 -25.43 23.32 11.15
N PRO A 594 -24.16 23.30 10.64
CA PRO A 594 -23.48 24.46 10.04
C PRO A 594 -24.15 25.00 8.77
N ASP A 595 -25.17 24.32 8.24
CA ASP A 595 -25.93 24.75 7.07
C ASP A 595 -27.01 25.78 7.37
N ARG A 596 -27.26 26.07 8.65
CA ARG A 596 -28.20 27.10 9.06
C ARG A 596 -27.49 28.43 9.24
N VAL A 597 -28.01 29.44 8.56
CA VAL A 597 -27.69 30.81 8.86
C VAL A 597 -28.32 31.14 10.23
N HIS A 598 -27.50 31.29 11.26
CA HIS A 598 -27.98 31.71 12.55
C HIS A 598 -28.06 33.25 12.57
N MET A 599 -29.20 33.78 12.94
CA MET A 599 -29.36 35.23 13.05
C MET A 599 -28.41 35.86 14.06
N ALA A 600 -27.95 35.14 15.06
CA ALA A 600 -26.87 35.59 15.94
C ALA A 600 -25.57 35.90 15.15
N GLY A 601 -25.26 35.15 14.10
CA GLY A 601 -24.15 35.46 13.20
C GLY A 601 -24.40 36.68 12.35
N VAL A 602 -25.57 36.81 11.76
CA VAL A 602 -25.98 38.00 10.99
C VAL A 602 -25.96 39.26 11.88
N ARG A 603 -26.54 39.16 13.10
CA ARG A 603 -26.59 40.30 14.02
C ARG A 603 -25.21 40.80 14.45
N ARG A 604 -24.27 39.89 14.70
CA ARG A 604 -22.88 40.28 14.98
C ARG A 604 -22.21 41.01 13.83
N LEU A 605 -22.61 40.69 12.58
CA LEU A 605 -22.03 41.27 11.39
C LEU A 605 -22.67 42.60 10.95
N LEU A 606 -23.83 42.96 11.50
CA LEU A 606 -24.52 44.23 11.11
C LEU A 606 -23.69 45.46 11.46
N ASP A 607 -22.95 45.42 12.58
CA ASP A 607 -22.11 46.57 12.98
C ASP A 607 -20.80 46.67 12.18
N SER A 608 -20.33 45.52 11.61
CA SER A 608 -19.11 45.45 10.81
C SER A 608 -19.23 44.32 9.78
N PRO A 609 -20.00 44.49 8.72
CA PRO A 609 -20.31 43.44 7.75
C PRO A 609 -19.13 43.11 6.84
N PHE A 610 -18.12 43.94 6.79
CA PHE A 610 -16.93 43.72 5.99
C PHE A 610 -15.77 43.15 6.82
N PRO A 611 -14.85 42.40 6.18
CA PRO A 611 -13.64 41.97 6.86
C PRO A 611 -12.85 43.14 7.41
N ALA A 612 -12.66 43.22 8.73
CA ALA A 612 -11.88 44.30 9.32
C ALA A 612 -10.43 44.25 8.86
N ALA A 613 -9.83 45.38 8.57
CA ALA A 613 -8.40 45.48 8.35
C ALA A 613 -7.69 45.13 9.65
N MET A 614 -7.09 43.95 9.71
CA MET A 614 -6.30 43.50 10.86
C MET A 614 -4.94 44.19 10.83
N SER A 615 -4.47 44.68 11.99
CA SER A 615 -3.13 45.25 12.13
C SER A 615 -2.08 44.20 11.77
N SER A 616 -1.08 44.56 10.96
CA SER A 616 0.08 43.73 10.63
C SER A 616 1.02 43.59 11.83
N ALA A 617 0.61 42.83 12.84
CA ALA A 617 1.53 42.42 13.88
C ALA A 617 2.64 41.57 13.24
N THR A 618 3.87 41.70 13.74
CA THR A 618 4.99 40.83 13.34
C THR A 618 4.66 39.40 13.75
N VAL A 619 4.19 38.61 12.82
CA VAL A 619 3.84 37.18 13.03
C VAL A 619 5.06 36.35 12.75
N ALA A 620 5.33 35.34 13.56
CA ALA A 620 6.40 34.38 13.30
C ALA A 620 6.17 33.68 11.93
N PRO A 621 7.23 33.40 11.17
CA PRO A 621 7.08 32.68 9.91
C PRO A 621 6.55 31.25 10.12
N PRO A 622 6.00 30.61 9.09
CA PRO A 622 5.74 29.17 9.07
C PRO A 622 7.02 28.36 9.28
N ALA A 623 6.90 27.16 9.78
CA ALA A 623 8.02 26.22 9.86
C ALA A 623 8.47 25.74 8.47
N ASP A 624 7.53 25.54 7.56
CA ASP A 624 7.76 25.21 6.14
C ASP A 624 6.57 25.70 5.29
N VAL A 625 6.83 26.11 4.06
CA VAL A 625 5.79 26.44 3.08
C VAL A 625 5.98 25.55 1.86
N VAL A 626 5.01 24.66 1.63
CA VAL A 626 5.02 23.73 0.50
C VAL A 626 4.08 24.27 -0.59
N ASP A 627 4.66 24.80 -1.67
CA ASP A 627 3.88 25.31 -2.80
C ASP A 627 3.45 24.14 -3.71
N ARG A 628 2.15 23.97 -3.86
CA ARG A 628 1.49 22.95 -4.68
C ARG A 628 0.45 23.55 -5.61
N ARG A 629 0.55 24.85 -5.83
CA ARG A 629 -0.41 25.57 -6.67
C ARG A 629 -0.36 25.04 -8.10
N GLY A 630 -1.54 24.87 -8.71
CA GLY A 630 -1.67 24.30 -10.06
C GLY A 630 -1.52 22.79 -10.17
N GLU A 631 -1.16 22.09 -9.08
CA GLU A 631 -1.01 20.63 -9.12
C GLU A 631 -2.33 19.84 -9.12
N GLY A 632 -3.47 20.47 -8.80
CA GLY A 632 -4.78 19.78 -8.72
C GLY A 632 -4.85 18.70 -7.64
N ARG A 633 -4.11 18.87 -6.54
CA ARG A 633 -3.86 17.83 -5.52
C ARG A 633 -4.51 18.04 -4.17
N ALA A 634 -5.37 19.07 -4.00
CA ALA A 634 -5.89 19.40 -2.66
C ALA A 634 -6.52 18.20 -1.94
N LEU A 635 -7.39 17.43 -2.59
CA LEU A 635 -8.06 16.29 -1.97
C LEU A 635 -7.13 15.12 -1.67
N PRO A 636 -6.30 14.64 -2.61
CA PRO A 636 -5.30 13.61 -2.32
C PRO A 636 -4.30 14.04 -1.24
N LEU A 637 -3.91 15.31 -1.21
CA LEU A 637 -3.02 15.85 -0.18
C LEU A 637 -3.65 15.79 1.21
N ILE A 638 -4.89 16.24 1.37
CA ILE A 638 -5.62 16.15 2.64
C ILE A 638 -5.70 14.69 3.10
N ALA A 639 -6.03 13.77 2.18
CA ALA A 639 -6.10 12.35 2.47
C ALA A 639 -4.73 11.75 2.86
N ALA A 640 -3.64 12.19 2.23
CA ALA A 640 -2.28 11.75 2.56
C ALA A 640 -1.86 12.26 3.95
N LEU A 641 -2.08 13.56 4.23
CA LEU A 641 -1.74 14.19 5.49
C LEU A 641 -2.59 13.69 6.66
N ALA A 642 -3.83 13.26 6.43
CA ALA A 642 -4.64 12.59 7.44
C ALA A 642 -4.02 11.28 7.96
N GLY A 643 -3.10 10.68 7.19
CA GLY A 643 -2.27 9.54 7.58
C GLY A 643 -0.92 9.92 8.21
N ALA A 644 -0.67 11.22 8.48
CA ALA A 644 0.52 11.70 9.19
C ALA A 644 0.27 11.82 10.70
N ASP A 645 1.34 12.06 11.44
CA ASP A 645 1.24 12.52 12.82
C ASP A 645 0.73 13.97 12.83
N GLY A 646 -0.01 14.34 13.85
CA GLY A 646 -0.68 15.63 13.94
C GLY A 646 -2.07 15.62 13.29
N GLY A 647 -2.53 16.76 12.85
CA GLY A 647 -3.83 16.93 12.23
C GLY A 647 -3.76 17.74 10.94
N VAL A 648 -4.88 17.82 10.24
CA VAL A 648 -5.04 18.63 9.03
C VAL A 648 -6.11 19.69 9.26
N VAL A 649 -5.77 20.94 8.99
CA VAL A 649 -6.70 22.03 8.92
C VAL A 649 -6.79 22.50 7.47
N ALA A 650 -7.89 22.16 6.81
CA ALA A 650 -8.15 22.57 5.44
C ALA A 650 -8.92 23.89 5.43
N VAL A 651 -8.38 24.92 4.76
CA VAL A 651 -8.97 26.24 4.68
C VAL A 651 -9.63 26.41 3.32
N VAL A 652 -10.92 26.74 3.33
CA VAL A 652 -11.77 26.92 2.15
C VAL A 652 -12.52 28.24 2.20
N ALA A 653 -12.84 28.81 1.03
CA ALA A 653 -13.52 30.11 0.94
C ALA A 653 -14.93 30.11 1.56
N ASP A 654 -15.66 29.02 1.41
CA ASP A 654 -17.00 28.82 1.99
C ASP A 654 -17.19 27.35 2.38
N VAL A 655 -17.26 27.07 3.68
CA VAL A 655 -17.38 25.73 4.21
C VAL A 655 -18.62 24.96 3.70
N PRO A 656 -19.85 25.52 3.74
CA PRO A 656 -21.03 24.77 3.29
C PRO A 656 -20.99 24.34 1.82
N ARG A 657 -20.54 25.24 0.94
CA ARG A 657 -20.49 24.96 -0.50
C ARG A 657 -19.35 24.01 -0.86
N ARG A 658 -18.18 24.22 -0.27
CA ARG A 658 -16.99 23.39 -0.51
C ARG A 658 -17.12 22.00 0.10
N ARG A 659 -17.87 21.87 1.18
CA ARG A 659 -18.16 20.60 1.84
C ARG A 659 -18.73 19.54 0.88
N ALA A 660 -19.61 19.94 -0.04
CA ALA A 660 -20.16 19.02 -1.03
C ALA A 660 -19.05 18.41 -1.93
N ALA A 661 -18.07 19.23 -2.33
CA ALA A 661 -16.95 18.77 -3.16
C ALA A 661 -15.92 17.95 -2.35
N LEU A 662 -15.70 18.32 -1.07
CA LEU A 662 -14.73 17.65 -0.20
C LEU A 662 -15.32 16.44 0.53
N SER A 663 -16.63 16.28 0.57
CA SER A 663 -17.32 15.20 1.29
C SER A 663 -16.89 13.80 0.84
N GLU A 664 -16.51 13.64 -0.42
CA GLU A 664 -16.02 12.38 -0.98
C GLU A 664 -14.72 11.90 -0.28
N VAL A 665 -13.89 12.83 0.17
CA VAL A 665 -12.64 12.54 0.89
C VAL A 665 -12.84 12.58 2.41
N LEU A 666 -13.76 13.41 2.88
CA LEU A 666 -13.99 13.65 4.31
C LEU A 666 -14.91 12.61 4.96
N PHE A 667 -15.29 11.56 4.25
CA PHE A 667 -16.17 10.52 4.80
C PHE A 667 -15.58 9.89 6.07
N PRO A 668 -16.28 10.00 7.23
CA PRO A 668 -15.83 9.38 8.47
C PRO A 668 -15.68 7.87 8.28
N GLY A 669 -14.63 7.29 8.74
CA GLY A 669 -14.34 5.86 8.58
C GLY A 669 -13.52 5.49 7.33
N ARG A 670 -13.47 6.34 6.31
CA ARG A 670 -12.59 6.10 5.13
C ARG A 670 -11.13 6.44 5.43
N LEU A 671 -10.90 7.49 6.23
CA LEU A 671 -9.57 7.94 6.62
C LEU A 671 -9.21 7.53 8.06
N GLY A 672 -10.17 6.98 8.82
CA GLY A 672 -9.98 6.66 10.23
C GLY A 672 -9.71 7.90 11.09
N VAL A 673 -10.23 9.07 10.67
CA VAL A 673 -10.06 10.37 11.34
C VAL A 673 -11.41 10.96 11.72
N GLU A 674 -11.48 11.70 12.82
CA GLU A 674 -12.63 12.51 13.16
C GLU A 674 -12.61 13.81 12.39
N VAL A 675 -13.77 14.23 11.87
CA VAL A 675 -13.92 15.43 11.04
C VAL A 675 -14.66 16.51 11.77
N ALA A 676 -14.04 17.68 11.94
CA ALA A 676 -14.68 18.90 12.42
C ALA A 676 -14.98 19.86 11.24
N ILE A 677 -16.20 20.37 11.16
CA ILE A 677 -16.59 21.34 10.13
C ILE A 677 -17.03 22.61 10.84
N ILE A 678 -16.36 23.73 10.56
CA ILE A 678 -16.50 24.98 11.31
C ILE A 678 -16.57 26.16 10.32
N GLY A 679 -17.69 26.85 10.27
CA GLY A 679 -17.85 28.11 9.53
C GLY A 679 -17.84 29.30 10.50
N GLY A 680 -16.91 30.24 10.36
CA GLY A 680 -16.71 31.34 11.29
C GLY A 680 -17.89 32.29 11.41
N ASP A 681 -18.61 32.49 10.30
CA ASP A 681 -19.81 33.35 10.30
C ASP A 681 -21.07 32.64 10.87
N ARG A 682 -21.01 31.32 11.04
CA ARG A 682 -22.16 30.47 11.37
C ARG A 682 -22.16 29.96 12.80
N CYS A 683 -21.00 29.93 13.42
CA CYS A 683 -20.83 29.41 14.78
C CYS A 683 -20.30 30.52 15.70
N ASP A 684 -20.65 30.47 16.98
CA ASP A 684 -19.98 31.30 17.96
C ASP A 684 -18.59 30.71 18.32
N ARG A 685 -17.75 31.56 18.94
CA ARG A 685 -16.36 31.21 19.24
C ARG A 685 -16.23 29.99 20.16
N ASP A 686 -17.11 29.88 21.16
CA ASP A 686 -17.07 28.79 22.14
C ASP A 686 -17.52 27.47 21.51
N ALA A 687 -18.55 27.50 20.63
CA ALA A 687 -18.97 26.35 19.84
C ALA A 687 -17.88 25.89 18.88
N MET A 688 -17.17 26.82 18.22
CA MET A 688 -16.03 26.49 17.38
C MET A 688 -14.91 25.83 18.15
N ALA A 689 -14.52 26.40 19.31
CA ALA A 689 -13.48 25.85 20.18
C ALA A 689 -13.86 24.46 20.72
N SER A 690 -15.11 24.28 21.10
CA SER A 690 -15.63 22.98 21.58
C SER A 690 -15.58 21.90 20.51
N ARG A 691 -15.96 22.20 19.26
CA ARG A 691 -15.87 21.26 18.13
C ARG A 691 -14.44 20.88 17.81
N LEU A 692 -13.52 21.84 17.82
CA LEU A 692 -12.11 21.58 17.61
C LEU A 692 -11.52 20.72 18.73
N ALA A 693 -11.95 20.95 19.98
CA ALA A 693 -11.52 20.17 21.14
C ALA A 693 -12.02 18.71 21.09
N LEU A 694 -13.26 18.49 20.66
CA LEU A 694 -13.83 17.14 20.51
C LEU A 694 -13.06 16.32 19.47
N ALA A 695 -12.63 16.93 18.38
CA ALA A 695 -11.84 16.27 17.35
C ALA A 695 -10.40 15.94 17.78
N ARG A 696 -9.93 16.47 18.93
CA ARG A 696 -8.58 16.16 19.48
C ARG A 696 -8.46 14.76 20.11
N GLY A 697 -9.57 14.03 20.27
CA GLY A 697 -9.54 12.65 20.75
C GLY A 697 -8.95 11.63 19.79
N GLY A 698 -8.68 12.03 18.56
CA GLY A 698 -8.11 11.23 17.47
C GLY A 698 -7.35 12.11 16.47
N PRO A 699 -7.00 11.56 15.29
CA PRO A 699 -6.42 12.35 14.20
C PRO A 699 -7.43 13.42 13.75
N LEU A 700 -7.03 14.69 13.87
CA LEU A 700 -7.86 15.83 13.53
C LEU A 700 -7.87 16.05 12.00
N LEU A 701 -9.06 16.15 11.41
CA LEU A 701 -9.29 16.81 10.14
C LEU A 701 -10.33 17.91 10.35
N ALA A 702 -9.92 19.16 10.27
CA ALA A 702 -10.82 20.31 10.39
C ALA A 702 -10.98 21.02 9.04
N LEU A 703 -12.23 21.35 8.67
CA LEU A 703 -12.55 22.16 7.51
C LEU A 703 -13.01 23.54 8.02
N LEU A 704 -12.25 24.57 7.74
CA LEU A 704 -12.45 25.93 8.24
C LEU A 704 -12.56 26.95 7.11
N ASP A 705 -13.27 28.06 7.34
CA ASP A 705 -13.11 29.29 6.55
C ASP A 705 -12.08 30.24 7.22
N PRO A 706 -11.58 31.26 6.49
CA PRO A 706 -10.57 32.20 7.02
C PRO A 706 -11.03 32.92 8.30
N ARG A 707 -12.32 33.11 8.47
CA ARG A 707 -12.86 33.77 9.65
C ARG A 707 -12.83 32.89 10.87
N ALA A 708 -13.21 31.61 10.73
CA ALA A 708 -13.03 30.63 11.81
C ALA A 708 -11.56 30.51 12.19
N LEU A 709 -10.68 30.61 11.22
CA LEU A 709 -9.24 30.57 11.42
C LEU A 709 -8.73 31.75 12.28
N ALA A 710 -9.26 32.93 12.06
CA ALA A 710 -8.89 34.12 12.85
C ALA A 710 -9.32 34.06 14.31
N ASP A 711 -10.42 33.36 14.61
CA ASP A 711 -11.02 33.25 15.93
C ASP A 711 -10.53 32.06 16.75
N LEU A 712 -9.80 31.12 16.18
CA LEU A 712 -9.39 29.86 16.80
C LEU A 712 -7.89 29.78 17.08
N VAL A 713 -7.55 29.15 18.19
CA VAL A 713 -6.19 28.71 18.50
C VAL A 713 -6.04 27.27 18.00
N LEU A 714 -5.25 27.10 16.95
CA LEU A 714 -4.97 25.78 16.38
C LEU A 714 -3.89 25.05 17.18
N PRO A 715 -3.91 23.71 17.21
CA PRO A 715 -2.80 22.90 17.73
C PRO A 715 -1.49 23.19 16.96
N ASP A 716 -0.34 23.03 17.62
CA ASP A 716 0.96 23.33 17.03
C ASP A 716 1.41 22.30 15.98
N ASP A 717 0.90 21.06 16.09
CA ASP A 717 1.27 19.91 15.28
C ASP A 717 0.38 19.69 14.04
N VAL A 718 -0.50 20.66 13.70
CA VAL A 718 -1.38 20.54 12.53
C VAL A 718 -0.74 21.07 11.26
N HIS A 719 -1.06 20.42 10.14
CA HIS A 719 -0.80 20.91 8.79
C HIS A 719 -1.91 21.87 8.36
N LEU A 720 -1.54 23.07 7.93
CA LEU A 720 -2.47 24.04 7.36
C LEU A 720 -2.50 23.85 5.84
N VAL A 721 -3.62 23.40 5.29
CA VAL A 721 -3.80 23.21 3.83
C VAL A 721 -4.75 24.28 3.32
N VAL A 722 -4.21 25.24 2.58
CA VAL A 722 -5.02 26.28 1.94
C VAL A 722 -5.53 25.74 0.60
N VAL A 723 -6.81 25.42 0.57
CA VAL A 723 -7.48 24.81 -0.60
C VAL A 723 -7.98 25.88 -1.55
N ASP A 724 -8.58 26.93 -1.04
CA ASP A 724 -9.01 28.10 -1.80
C ASP A 724 -8.12 29.29 -1.46
N PRO A 725 -7.65 30.08 -2.46
CA PRO A 725 -6.81 31.23 -2.18
C PRO A 725 -7.56 32.32 -1.42
N PRO A 726 -6.86 33.12 -0.60
CA PRO A 726 -7.45 34.31 0.03
C PRO A 726 -7.89 35.33 -1.02
N VAL A 727 -9.07 35.90 -0.82
CA VAL A 727 -9.62 36.94 -1.68
C VAL A 727 -9.79 38.28 -0.94
N PHE A 728 -9.52 38.34 0.34
CA PHE A 728 -9.50 39.53 1.18
C PHE A 728 -8.16 39.65 1.94
N ASP A 729 -7.72 40.89 2.19
CA ASP A 729 -6.50 41.15 2.99
C ASP A 729 -6.61 40.56 4.41
N ALA A 730 -7.81 40.57 4.99
CA ALA A 730 -8.06 39.93 6.30
C ALA A 730 -7.82 38.41 6.27
N ASP A 731 -8.13 37.75 5.15
CA ASP A 731 -7.86 36.30 5.00
C ASP A 731 -6.36 36.00 5.00
N ILE A 732 -5.57 36.90 4.33
CA ILE A 732 -4.10 36.80 4.31
C ILE A 732 -3.55 36.92 5.73
N VAL A 733 -4.05 37.85 6.52
CA VAL A 733 -3.60 38.03 7.91
C VAL A 733 -3.99 36.82 8.75
N ALA A 734 -5.20 36.28 8.61
CA ALA A 734 -5.66 35.08 9.32
C ALA A 734 -4.78 33.86 8.99
N LEU A 735 -4.45 33.67 7.72
CA LEU A 735 -3.57 32.60 7.25
C LEU A 735 -2.14 32.75 7.82
N ARG A 736 -1.61 33.98 7.85
CA ARG A 736 -0.28 34.23 8.45
C ARG A 736 -0.26 33.88 9.93
N MET A 737 -1.26 34.31 10.68
CA MET A 737 -1.37 34.02 12.11
C MET A 737 -1.49 32.50 12.36
N ALA A 738 -2.37 31.85 11.61
CA ALA A 738 -2.59 30.41 11.73
C ALA A 738 -1.40 29.58 11.25
N GLY A 739 -0.65 30.06 10.27
CA GLY A 739 0.52 29.39 9.72
C GLY A 739 1.79 29.48 10.59
N ALA A 740 1.81 30.41 11.57
CA ALA A 740 3.00 30.63 12.39
C ALA A 740 3.50 29.35 13.07
N GLY A 741 4.76 28.99 12.81
CA GLY A 741 5.41 27.79 13.36
C GLY A 741 4.89 26.46 12.82
N ARG A 742 3.98 26.44 11.84
CA ARG A 742 3.37 25.24 11.26
C ARG A 742 3.84 24.99 9.82
N THR A 743 3.64 23.77 9.33
CA THR A 743 3.79 23.48 7.90
C THR A 743 2.52 23.91 7.16
N VAL A 744 2.70 24.75 6.16
CA VAL A 744 1.60 25.29 5.33
C VAL A 744 1.72 24.76 3.91
N HIS A 745 0.60 24.23 3.38
CA HIS A 745 0.50 23.77 2.00
C HIS A 745 -0.40 24.72 1.21
N LEU A 746 0.10 25.28 0.12
CA LEU A 746 -0.67 26.09 -0.81
C LEU A 746 -1.17 25.19 -1.93
N ALA A 747 -2.44 24.79 -1.93
CA ALA A 747 -2.95 23.68 -2.72
C ALA A 747 -4.08 24.07 -3.70
N TRP A 748 -4.13 25.30 -4.14
CA TRP A 748 -5.14 25.77 -5.10
C TRP A 748 -4.62 25.85 -6.54
N GLY A 749 -5.55 25.89 -7.49
CA GLY A 749 -5.32 26.19 -8.89
C GLY A 749 -6.21 27.31 -9.39
N GLU A 750 -6.32 27.46 -10.70
CA GLU A 750 -7.17 28.49 -11.32
C GLU A 750 -8.67 28.26 -11.04
N ASP A 751 -9.10 27.00 -10.93
CA ASP A 751 -10.50 26.68 -10.64
C ASP A 751 -10.87 27.05 -9.21
N GLU A 752 -9.99 26.80 -8.24
CA GLU A 752 -10.16 27.22 -6.86
C GLU A 752 -10.14 28.75 -6.72
N ALA A 753 -9.26 29.41 -7.46
CA ALA A 753 -9.22 30.88 -7.49
C ALA A 753 -10.52 31.47 -8.07
N ARG A 754 -11.04 30.89 -9.15
CA ARG A 754 -12.33 31.29 -9.74
C ARG A 754 -13.48 30.99 -8.77
N TYR A 755 -13.42 29.87 -8.07
CA TYR A 755 -14.43 29.53 -7.07
C TYR A 755 -14.43 30.52 -5.89
N ALA A 756 -13.26 30.83 -5.31
CA ALA A 756 -13.14 31.78 -4.21
C ALA A 756 -13.64 33.17 -4.59
N LEU A 757 -13.32 33.63 -5.81
CA LEU A 757 -13.87 34.89 -6.34
C LEU A 757 -15.39 34.82 -6.49
N GLY A 758 -15.93 33.72 -7.02
CA GLY A 758 -17.38 33.54 -7.15
C GLY A 758 -18.12 33.55 -5.81
N VAL A 759 -17.51 33.08 -4.75
CA VAL A 759 -18.03 33.20 -3.37
C VAL A 759 -18.06 34.66 -2.94
N ALA A 760 -16.97 35.41 -3.15
CA ALA A 760 -16.90 36.82 -2.82
C ALA A 760 -17.92 37.64 -3.65
N GLU A 761 -18.08 37.36 -4.93
CA GLU A 761 -19.09 38.01 -5.80
C GLU A 761 -20.52 37.74 -5.30
N ALA A 762 -20.81 36.49 -4.90
CA ALA A 762 -22.12 36.14 -4.36
C ALA A 762 -22.42 36.84 -3.02
N ASP A 763 -21.41 37.03 -2.17
CA ASP A 763 -21.55 37.66 -0.86
C ASP A 763 -21.63 39.20 -0.95
N LEU A 764 -20.94 39.81 -1.90
CA LEU A 764 -20.85 41.27 -2.07
C LEU A 764 -21.81 41.83 -3.11
N SER A 765 -22.61 40.98 -3.80
CA SER A 765 -23.64 41.42 -4.75
C SER A 765 -24.88 41.95 -4.03
N VAL A 766 -24.77 43.18 -3.47
CA VAL A 766 -25.78 43.77 -2.59
C VAL A 766 -27.15 43.79 -3.22
N ARG A 767 -27.24 44.21 -4.52
CA ARG A 767 -28.50 44.26 -5.27
C ARG A 767 -29.17 42.89 -5.39
N ASP A 768 -28.44 41.87 -5.73
CA ASP A 768 -29.03 40.55 -5.98
C ASP A 768 -29.44 39.85 -4.66
N VAL A 769 -28.66 40.03 -3.61
CA VAL A 769 -29.01 39.54 -2.28
C VAL A 769 -30.23 40.28 -1.74
N ALA A 770 -30.23 41.62 -1.79
CA ALA A 770 -31.37 42.43 -1.34
C ALA A 770 -32.64 42.11 -2.14
N ARG A 771 -32.53 41.96 -3.48
CA ARG A 771 -33.67 41.56 -4.33
C ARG A 771 -34.19 40.17 -3.93
N GLY A 772 -33.36 39.27 -3.56
CA GLY A 772 -33.77 37.95 -3.08
C GLY A 772 -34.38 37.95 -1.67
N LEU A 773 -33.99 38.87 -0.79
CA LEU A 773 -34.55 39.04 0.56
C LEU A 773 -35.87 39.81 0.56
N TRP A 774 -36.01 40.81 -0.31
CA TRP A 774 -37.09 41.78 -0.29
C TRP A 774 -38.50 41.19 -0.34
N PRO A 775 -38.82 40.17 -1.18
CA PRO A 775 -40.16 39.57 -1.19
C PRO A 775 -40.55 38.97 0.15
N SER A 776 -39.61 38.29 0.80
CA SER A 776 -39.82 37.67 2.10
C SER A 776 -40.00 38.71 3.21
N LEU A 777 -39.16 39.74 3.24
CA LEU A 777 -39.28 40.85 4.19
C LEU A 777 -40.64 41.59 3.99
N LYS A 778 -41.06 41.84 2.75
CA LYS A 778 -42.31 42.53 2.44
C LYS A 778 -43.58 41.72 2.73
N ALA A 779 -43.50 40.40 2.65
CA ALA A 779 -44.64 39.52 2.93
C ALA A 779 -45.03 39.53 4.43
N THR A 780 -44.15 39.98 5.30
CA THR A 780 -44.34 40.04 6.75
C THR A 780 -44.67 41.48 7.13
N SER A 781 -45.95 41.76 7.39
CA SER A 781 -46.48 43.12 7.69
C SER A 781 -46.21 43.62 9.11
N ALA A 782 -45.40 42.92 9.92
CA ALA A 782 -45.11 43.22 11.31
C ALA A 782 -43.61 43.16 11.59
N LEU A 783 -43.19 43.63 12.76
CA LEU A 783 -41.84 43.46 13.27
C LEU A 783 -41.46 41.95 13.26
N MET A 784 -40.37 41.62 12.61
CA MET A 784 -39.78 40.27 12.55
C MET A 784 -38.73 40.13 13.66
N PRO A 785 -39.02 39.40 14.75
CA PRO A 785 -38.07 39.22 15.82
C PRO A 785 -36.87 38.40 15.38
N TRP A 786 -35.74 38.60 16.06
CA TRP A 786 -34.55 37.82 15.86
C TRP A 786 -34.71 36.35 16.39
N ASP A 787 -35.51 35.56 15.68
CA ASP A 787 -35.78 34.17 16.02
C ASP A 787 -35.55 33.19 14.86
N SER A 788 -35.76 31.92 15.10
CA SER A 788 -35.54 30.86 14.12
C SER A 788 -36.43 30.93 12.87
N ALA A 789 -37.55 31.68 12.92
CA ALA A 789 -38.40 31.86 11.77
C ALA A 789 -37.73 32.82 10.76
N LEU A 790 -37.03 33.85 11.28
CA LEU A 790 -36.25 34.75 10.48
C LEU A 790 -35.04 34.02 9.83
N ASP A 791 -34.41 33.09 10.54
CA ASP A 791 -33.34 32.26 9.98
C ASP A 791 -33.76 31.56 8.69
N HIS A 792 -34.94 30.95 8.67
CA HIS A 792 -35.46 30.27 7.48
C HIS A 792 -35.83 31.25 6.36
N LEU A 793 -36.33 32.39 6.72
CA LEU A 793 -36.75 33.37 5.77
C LEU A 793 -35.57 33.99 5.01
N LEU A 794 -34.46 34.21 5.70
CA LEU A 794 -33.28 34.87 5.14
C LEU A 794 -32.30 33.90 4.49
N ALA A 795 -32.26 32.64 4.93
CA ALA A 795 -31.36 31.64 4.36
C ALA A 795 -31.57 31.36 2.86
N GLY A 796 -32.81 31.55 2.39
CA GLY A 796 -33.18 31.29 0.99
C GLY A 796 -33.44 29.82 0.71
N THR A 797 -34.16 29.56 -0.40
CA THR A 797 -34.44 28.18 -0.89
C THR A 797 -33.56 27.91 -2.11
N GLY A 798 -32.76 26.85 -2.06
CA GLY A 798 -31.94 26.42 -3.20
C GLY A 798 -30.62 25.78 -2.81
N ALA A 799 -29.89 25.28 -3.78
CA ALA A 799 -28.61 24.61 -3.61
C ALA A 799 -27.49 25.47 -3.02
N VAL A 800 -27.68 26.79 -2.96
CA VAL A 800 -26.72 27.78 -2.42
C VAL A 800 -27.43 28.66 -1.40
N ALA A 801 -27.32 28.26 -0.11
CA ALA A 801 -27.75 29.13 0.99
C ALA A 801 -26.93 30.44 1.00
N ARG A 802 -27.59 31.57 1.30
CA ARG A 802 -26.89 32.83 1.47
C ARG A 802 -25.98 32.79 2.67
N SER A 803 -24.82 33.43 2.60
CA SER A 803 -23.93 33.50 3.78
C SER A 803 -24.50 34.53 4.78
N PRO A 804 -24.21 34.42 6.09
CA PRO A 804 -24.58 35.46 7.05
C PRO A 804 -24.03 36.83 6.69
N ARG A 805 -22.86 36.92 6.07
CA ARG A 805 -22.22 38.15 5.62
C ARG A 805 -23.02 38.78 4.50
N ALA A 806 -23.39 38.02 3.48
CA ALA A 806 -24.23 38.52 2.39
C ALA A 806 -25.56 39.11 2.90
N ILE A 807 -26.19 38.43 3.86
CA ILE A 807 -27.43 38.89 4.50
C ILE A 807 -27.18 40.18 5.27
N ALA A 808 -26.13 40.23 6.11
CA ALA A 808 -25.84 41.44 6.90
C ALA A 808 -25.54 42.66 6.03
N ILE A 809 -24.74 42.49 4.98
CA ILE A 809 -24.45 43.57 4.00
C ILE A 809 -25.74 44.05 3.34
N ALA A 810 -26.60 43.16 2.88
CA ALA A 810 -27.84 43.52 2.22
C ALA A 810 -28.83 44.21 3.16
N LEU A 811 -28.93 43.70 4.43
CA LEU A 811 -29.79 44.36 5.45
C LEU A 811 -29.28 45.77 5.81
N ALA A 812 -27.97 45.95 5.98
CA ALA A 812 -27.37 47.24 6.23
C ALA A 812 -27.68 48.22 5.08
N ALA A 813 -27.48 47.80 3.84
CA ALA A 813 -27.81 48.61 2.67
C ALA A 813 -29.31 48.93 2.54
N LEU A 814 -30.19 47.98 2.86
CA LEU A 814 -31.64 48.19 2.88
C LEU A 814 -32.04 49.20 3.98
N CYS A 815 -31.38 49.16 5.14
CA CYS A 815 -31.59 50.09 6.24
C CYS A 815 -31.10 51.51 5.84
N GLU A 816 -29.91 51.65 5.30
CA GLU A 816 -29.35 52.91 4.78
C GLU A 816 -30.22 53.51 3.67
N ALA A 817 -30.85 52.68 2.85
CA ALA A 817 -31.78 53.08 1.81
C ALA A 817 -33.17 53.47 2.37
N GLY A 818 -33.39 53.40 3.68
CA GLY A 818 -34.66 53.72 4.35
C GLY A 818 -35.80 52.75 4.05
N LEU A 819 -35.48 51.53 3.59
CA LEU A 819 -36.45 50.49 3.23
C LEU A 819 -36.85 49.60 4.40
N ILE A 820 -35.98 49.47 5.36
CA ILE A 820 -36.21 48.75 6.61
C ILE A 820 -35.60 49.49 7.81
N THR A 821 -36.07 49.17 9.01
CA THR A 821 -35.43 49.54 10.27
C THR A 821 -34.95 48.27 10.98
N ILE A 822 -33.83 48.40 11.66
CA ILE A 822 -33.21 47.31 12.41
C ILE A 822 -32.95 47.81 13.85
N ASP A 823 -33.42 47.03 14.84
CA ASP A 823 -33.16 47.29 16.24
C ASP A 823 -33.00 45.98 17.02
N ASP A 824 -32.92 46.09 18.37
CA ASP A 824 -32.79 44.91 19.25
C ASP A 824 -34.02 44.00 19.22
N ALA A 825 -35.18 44.49 18.85
CA ALA A 825 -36.40 43.71 18.77
C ALA A 825 -36.52 42.91 17.44
N GLY A 826 -35.95 43.44 16.35
CA GLY A 826 -35.99 42.74 15.06
C GLY A 826 -35.82 43.66 13.84
N ILE A 827 -36.42 43.26 12.73
CA ILE A 827 -36.41 43.93 11.45
C ILE A 827 -37.85 44.34 11.12
N ALA A 828 -38.07 45.63 10.76
CA ALA A 828 -39.37 46.07 10.30
C ALA A 828 -39.23 46.75 8.91
N VAL A 829 -40.22 46.54 8.02
CA VAL A 829 -40.30 47.17 6.72
C VAL A 829 -40.95 48.57 6.88
N CYS A 830 -40.33 49.62 6.33
CA CYS A 830 -40.86 50.96 6.37
C CYS A 830 -42.12 51.09 5.47
N GLU A 831 -43.17 51.80 5.93
CA GLU A 831 -44.39 52.04 5.13
C GLU A 831 -44.17 53.20 4.12
N GLY A 832 -44.77 53.06 2.92
CA GLY A 832 -44.81 54.13 1.92
C GLY A 832 -43.50 54.33 1.15
N VAL A 833 -42.53 53.47 1.22
CA VAL A 833 -41.24 53.61 0.54
C VAL A 833 -41.31 53.35 -0.96
N GLY A 834 -40.68 54.26 -1.71
CA GLY A 834 -40.48 54.16 -3.14
C GLY A 834 -39.35 53.18 -3.55
N ARG A 835 -39.01 53.13 -4.83
CA ARG A 835 -37.83 52.39 -5.32
C ARG A 835 -36.55 53.14 -4.87
N SER A 836 -35.67 52.42 -4.19
CA SER A 836 -34.31 52.89 -3.83
C SER A 836 -33.25 51.96 -4.45
N ASP A 837 -32.12 52.57 -4.81
CA ASP A 837 -30.98 51.80 -5.31
C ASP A 837 -29.98 51.49 -4.16
N VAL A 838 -29.96 50.28 -3.71
CA VAL A 838 -29.08 49.80 -2.58
C VAL A 838 -27.60 49.87 -2.92
N GLU A 839 -27.23 49.95 -4.20
CA GLU A 839 -25.83 50.06 -4.62
C GLU A 839 -25.28 51.48 -4.43
N THR A 840 -26.14 52.49 -4.31
CA THR A 840 -25.73 53.86 -4.05
C THR A 840 -25.61 54.20 -2.57
N THR A 841 -25.93 53.28 -1.69
CA THR A 841 -25.76 53.47 -0.23
C THR A 841 -24.27 53.36 0.16
N PRO A 842 -23.86 53.90 1.33
CA PRO A 842 -22.49 53.76 1.81
C PRO A 842 -22.03 52.30 1.84
N THR A 843 -22.87 51.40 2.33
CA THR A 843 -22.60 49.93 2.35
C THR A 843 -22.49 49.38 0.92
N GLY A 844 -23.35 49.73 0.00
CA GLY A 844 -23.30 49.31 -1.40
C GLY A 844 -22.02 49.73 -2.12
N ILE A 845 -21.62 51.00 -1.94
CA ILE A 845 -20.38 51.57 -2.50
C ILE A 845 -19.16 50.83 -1.90
N HIS A 846 -19.17 50.62 -0.60
CA HIS A 846 -18.07 49.90 0.06
C HIS A 846 -17.98 48.45 -0.40
N ALA A 847 -19.09 47.72 -0.54
CA ALA A 847 -19.13 46.38 -1.07
C ALA A 847 -18.53 46.30 -2.48
N ALA A 848 -18.84 47.25 -3.36
CA ALA A 848 -18.26 47.30 -4.69
C ALA A 848 -16.73 47.51 -4.66
N ALA A 849 -16.22 48.37 -3.76
CA ALA A 849 -14.78 48.59 -3.60
C ALA A 849 -14.07 47.32 -3.07
N VAL A 850 -14.65 46.63 -2.09
CA VAL A 850 -14.11 45.37 -1.54
C VAL A 850 -14.14 44.26 -2.59
N LEU A 851 -15.18 44.22 -3.43
CA LEU A 851 -15.23 43.23 -4.53
C LEU A 851 -14.14 43.48 -5.58
N ASP A 852 -13.84 44.76 -5.89
CA ASP A 852 -12.76 45.12 -6.82
C ASP A 852 -11.39 44.66 -6.25
N GLN A 853 -11.16 44.84 -4.96
CA GLN A 853 -9.97 44.28 -4.29
C GLN A 853 -9.91 42.75 -4.38
N ALA A 854 -11.04 42.07 -4.16
CA ALA A 854 -11.11 40.58 -4.26
C ALA A 854 -10.76 40.11 -5.68
N ARG A 855 -11.21 40.81 -6.71
CA ARG A 855 -10.86 40.55 -8.12
C ARG A 855 -9.36 40.69 -8.37
N HIS A 856 -8.73 41.71 -7.83
CA HIS A 856 -7.29 41.94 -7.96
C HIS A 856 -6.48 40.83 -7.26
N LEU A 857 -6.88 40.41 -6.07
CA LEU A 857 -6.23 39.31 -5.36
C LEU A 857 -6.42 37.99 -6.10
N ALA A 858 -7.64 37.67 -6.55
CA ALA A 858 -7.92 36.45 -7.30
C ALA A 858 -7.12 36.37 -8.61
N ALA A 859 -6.96 37.50 -9.33
CA ALA A 859 -6.15 37.55 -10.55
C ALA A 859 -4.67 37.23 -10.30
N ARG A 860 -4.17 37.44 -9.09
CA ARG A 860 -2.81 37.17 -8.68
C ARG A 860 -2.65 35.87 -7.87
N ALA A 861 -3.71 35.09 -7.68
CA ALA A 861 -3.72 33.95 -6.78
C ALA A 861 -2.58 32.98 -7.04
N MET A 862 -2.24 32.67 -8.29
CA MET A 862 -1.18 31.74 -8.67
C MET A 862 0.24 32.25 -8.35
N THR A 863 0.42 33.54 -8.15
CA THR A 863 1.74 34.15 -7.84
C THR A 863 1.76 34.84 -6.48
N LEU A 864 0.68 34.75 -5.70
CA LEU A 864 0.51 35.44 -4.43
C LEU A 864 1.46 34.84 -3.37
N ASP A 865 2.38 35.64 -2.85
CA ASP A 865 3.23 35.27 -1.72
C ASP A 865 2.60 35.70 -0.40
N ILE A 866 1.82 34.78 0.20
CA ILE A 866 1.12 35.04 1.46
C ILE A 866 2.10 35.24 2.63
N PHE A 867 3.22 34.51 2.61
CA PHE A 867 4.12 34.41 3.77
C PHE A 867 5.44 35.17 3.60
N GLY A 868 5.72 35.71 2.41
CA GLY A 868 6.98 36.43 2.12
C GLY A 868 8.20 35.53 2.05
N VAL A 869 8.01 34.26 1.72
CA VAL A 869 9.07 33.23 1.72
C VAL A 869 9.25 32.52 0.38
N LEU A 870 8.35 32.75 -0.58
CA LEU A 870 8.44 32.15 -1.91
C LEU A 870 9.36 32.98 -2.80
N PRO A 871 10.29 32.35 -3.57
CA PRO A 871 11.04 33.05 -4.60
C PRO A 871 10.09 33.62 -5.65
N GLU A 872 10.39 34.81 -6.18
CA GLU A 872 9.61 35.37 -7.29
C GLU A 872 9.52 34.33 -8.43
N PHE A 873 8.33 33.90 -8.75
CA PHE A 873 8.09 32.96 -9.84
C PHE A 873 8.43 33.64 -11.18
N ALA A 874 9.64 33.40 -11.69
CA ALA A 874 9.94 33.59 -13.09
C ALA A 874 9.14 32.55 -13.88
N GLY A 875 8.10 32.97 -14.61
CA GLY A 875 7.24 32.12 -15.41
C GLY A 875 8.03 31.32 -16.45
N GLY A 876 8.50 30.17 -16.05
CA GLY A 876 9.15 29.15 -16.86
C GLY A 876 8.43 27.84 -16.65
N SER A 877 8.10 27.17 -17.75
CA SER A 877 7.63 25.79 -17.74
C SER A 877 8.48 24.97 -16.81
N VAL A 878 7.88 24.35 -15.79
CA VAL A 878 8.53 23.40 -14.89
C VAL A 878 8.84 22.17 -15.72
N GLU A 879 10.04 22.08 -16.28
CA GLU A 879 10.65 20.80 -16.61
C GLU A 879 10.82 20.06 -15.27
N GLY A 880 10.13 18.93 -15.12
CA GLY A 880 10.26 18.08 -13.96
C GLY A 880 11.72 17.67 -13.76
N PRO A 881 12.20 17.47 -12.51
CA PRO A 881 13.57 17.08 -12.26
C PRO A 881 13.87 15.79 -13.04
N SER A 882 14.80 15.87 -13.98
CA SER A 882 15.35 14.71 -14.63
C SER A 882 16.17 13.94 -13.59
N PHE A 883 15.76 12.73 -13.25
CA PHE A 883 16.62 11.77 -12.56
C PHE A 883 17.89 11.59 -13.38
N PRO A 884 19.08 11.57 -12.76
CA PRO A 884 20.30 11.26 -13.49
C PRO A 884 20.13 9.89 -14.16
N ALA A 885 20.29 9.87 -15.48
CA ALA A 885 20.12 8.65 -16.31
C ALA A 885 21.14 7.53 -15.92
N GLU A 886 22.11 7.82 -15.10
CA GLU A 886 23.12 6.88 -14.62
C GLU A 886 22.64 5.97 -13.49
N ALA A 887 21.47 6.23 -12.88
CA ALA A 887 20.90 5.35 -11.86
C ALA A 887 19.96 4.27 -12.45
N LEU A 888 19.74 4.26 -13.77
CA LEU A 888 18.79 3.38 -14.46
C LEU A 888 19.45 2.52 -15.56
N SER A 889 20.78 2.53 -15.71
CA SER A 889 21.50 1.66 -16.66
C SER A 889 21.94 0.32 -16.04
#